data_e4e3e54fb416f62028b92ed8fa500d9c
#
_entry.id   e4e3e54fb416f62028b92ed8fa500d9c
#
_cell.length_a   1.000
_cell.length_b   1.000
_cell.length_c   1.000
_cell.angle_alpha   90.00
_cell.angle_beta   90.00
_cell.angle_gamma   90.00
#
_symmetry.space_group_name_H-M   'P 1'
#
loop_
_entity.id
_entity.type
_entity.pdbx_description
1 polymer ?
#
loop_
_entity_poly.entity_id
_entity_poly.type
_entity_poly.pdbx_seq_one_letter_code
_entity_poly.pdbx_strand_id
1 'polypeptide(L)'
;MTDRVVAECLPHASETCGRNKGRCAPVAGAEGLEDHKRSMRRFAGRFDRLPVRTRATCPTCRRVVDAVFDWADRTPQPAARQVVLTFECPICGPSRQVHHDAIWTPLKSNFPGSASETFHGSRIRPILRRLPRTVETLCPECSAIILGRYFVQDGAVLIEKACPQHGYFRDRINSDVLLYAKAAWWSYQEHPGQKFPQVTGARHCPSDCGLCNQHISSACLAQIDLTNRCNMRCPICFANAGTTGYVCEPDYEEVVRQLQVLRDLKPIPCTAIQFTGGEPTIHPDFLRIVSTARDMGFSHIQIATNGIRLADEDFARQAHEAGLHTLYLQFDGVGPEPYRQTRDYPGIWKKKLAVIENCRRIGMKICLVPTILKGINDAEVGRLFHFAVDNIDVISGISYQPVSFTGRIDQDELDARRYTLGDMAHDIADASGASLLRDMFPLSIVVPLSQILEALTGQPKVRPSCHPDCAFGTYFLVSADHKAYPFPQVINVEGMFTEMNRIAGRIAKRGRANWLDKWRTLRMFKRHFNANAAPPGLTVKRFVRSLQGLVDKNAGRGDGEKHTYKTLLCAGMHFQDRYNFDVERIKRCVILYSTPAGVFPFCTYNCGPTYRPLVERAYAEATGSYVAQHDAAPTEPTPENPA
;
A
#
# COMPACT_ATOMS: atom_id res chain seq x y z
N MET A 1 17.67 -23.75 7.53
CA MET A 1 17.71 -24.70 6.38
C MET A 1 17.01 -24.11 5.14
N THR A 2 16.99 -22.81 5.00
CA THR A 2 16.31 -22.07 3.91
C THR A 2 17.28 -21.34 2.96
N ASP A 3 18.58 -21.34 3.25
CA ASP A 3 19.57 -20.62 2.44
C ASP A 3 20.10 -21.40 1.21
N ARG A 4 19.70 -22.65 1.02
CA ARG A 4 20.25 -23.49 -0.07
C ARG A 4 19.49 -23.42 -1.41
N VAL A 5 18.25 -22.97 -1.42
CA VAL A 5 17.44 -23.00 -2.67
C VAL A 5 17.60 -21.74 -3.53
N VAL A 6 18.06 -20.64 -2.94
CA VAL A 6 18.31 -19.38 -3.68
C VAL A 6 19.74 -19.31 -4.25
N ALA A 7 20.67 -20.11 -3.70
CA ALA A 7 22.08 -20.07 -4.10
C ALA A 7 22.42 -20.87 -5.37
N GLU A 8 21.55 -21.80 -5.81
CA GLU A 8 21.86 -22.69 -6.96
C GLU A 8 21.40 -22.17 -8.32
N CYS A 9 20.83 -20.96 -8.42
CA CYS A 9 20.35 -20.43 -9.68
C CYS A 9 21.14 -19.23 -10.26
N LEU A 10 22.33 -18.93 -9.72
CA LEU A 10 23.14 -17.81 -10.27
C LEU A 10 24.59 -18.26 -10.49
N PRO A 11 25.12 -18.25 -11.72
CA PRO A 11 26.53 -18.42 -11.98
C PRO A 11 27.34 -17.20 -11.53
N HIS A 12 28.54 -17.45 -11.06
CA HIS A 12 29.53 -16.48 -10.60
C HIS A 12 29.75 -15.31 -11.59
N ALA A 13 29.62 -14.08 -11.08
CA ALA A 13 30.09 -12.90 -11.78
C ALA A 13 31.43 -12.45 -11.17
N SER A 14 32.51 -12.69 -11.88
CA SER A 14 33.78 -11.99 -11.70
C SER A 14 34.18 -11.39 -13.06
N GLU A 15 34.61 -10.14 -12.95
CA GLU A 15 35.49 -9.38 -13.86
C GLU A 15 34.88 -8.43 -14.89
N THR A 16 35.36 -7.21 -14.73
CA THR A 16 35.60 -6.08 -15.67
C THR A 16 34.44 -5.13 -15.98
N CYS A 17 34.41 -4.04 -15.23
CA CYS A 17 33.80 -2.79 -15.68
C CYS A 17 34.89 -1.82 -16.14
N GLY A 18 35.02 -1.64 -17.45
CA GLY A 18 35.82 -0.61 -18.06
C GLY A 18 35.07 0.72 -18.11
N ARG A 19 35.76 1.80 -17.73
CA ARG A 19 35.26 3.19 -17.76
C ARG A 19 34.86 3.60 -19.17
N ASN A 20 33.54 3.69 -19.42
CA ASN A 20 33.03 4.47 -20.55
C ASN A 20 31.76 5.21 -20.14
N LYS A 21 31.81 6.54 -20.21
CA LYS A 21 30.67 7.43 -19.99
C LYS A 21 29.67 7.28 -21.13
N GLY A 22 28.68 6.44 -20.95
CA GLY A 22 27.61 6.30 -21.90
C GLY A 22 26.87 4.98 -21.71
N ARG A 23 25.69 5.03 -21.09
CA ARG A 23 24.75 3.93 -20.82
C ARG A 23 25.40 2.77 -20.06
N CYS A 24 25.15 2.69 -18.78
CA CYS A 24 25.32 1.43 -18.05
C CYS A 24 24.49 0.37 -18.78
N ALA A 25 25.16 -0.51 -19.54
CA ALA A 25 24.51 -1.69 -20.06
C ALA A 25 24.06 -2.53 -18.84
N PRO A 26 22.86 -3.13 -18.88
CA PRO A 26 22.44 -4.00 -17.79
C PRO A 26 23.49 -5.12 -17.62
N VAL A 27 24.18 -5.11 -16.50
CA VAL A 27 25.06 -6.19 -16.07
C VAL A 27 24.17 -7.42 -15.85
N ALA A 28 24.72 -8.62 -15.90
CA ALA A 28 24.07 -9.97 -15.85
C ALA A 28 22.80 -10.16 -14.97
N GLY A 29 22.41 -9.17 -14.18
CA GLY A 29 21.17 -9.13 -13.39
C GLY A 29 19.87 -8.93 -14.18
N ALA A 30 19.92 -8.38 -15.40
CA ALA A 30 18.72 -8.27 -16.24
C ALA A 30 18.23 -9.65 -16.71
N GLU A 31 19.12 -10.60 -16.91
CA GLU A 31 18.78 -12.00 -17.22
C GLU A 31 18.06 -12.67 -16.06
N GLY A 32 18.47 -12.41 -14.81
CA GLY A 32 17.83 -12.93 -13.60
C GLY A 32 16.37 -12.46 -13.43
N LEU A 33 16.08 -11.20 -13.78
CA LEU A 33 14.72 -10.67 -13.76
C LEU A 33 13.81 -11.34 -14.80
N GLU A 34 14.31 -11.55 -16.02
CA GLU A 34 13.53 -12.22 -17.08
C GLU A 34 13.34 -13.72 -16.79
N ASP A 35 14.32 -14.38 -16.17
CA ASP A 35 14.19 -15.77 -15.75
C ASP A 35 13.18 -15.94 -14.63
N HIS A 36 13.15 -15.02 -13.67
CA HIS A 36 12.13 -14.99 -12.62
C HIS A 36 10.74 -14.77 -13.21
N LYS A 37 10.58 -13.80 -14.12
CA LYS A 37 9.33 -13.58 -14.86
C LYS A 37 8.89 -14.82 -15.64
N ARG A 38 9.83 -15.54 -16.26
CA ARG A 38 9.59 -16.80 -16.95
C ARG A 38 9.13 -17.93 -16.03
N SER A 39 9.75 -18.04 -14.84
CA SER A 39 9.40 -19.08 -13.86
C SER A 39 7.99 -18.92 -13.32
N MET A 40 7.51 -17.69 -13.11
CA MET A 40 6.14 -17.42 -12.69
C MET A 40 5.09 -17.91 -13.71
N ARG A 41 5.41 -17.93 -15.01
CA ARG A 41 4.47 -18.35 -16.08
C ARG A 41 4.27 -19.87 -16.14
N ARG A 42 5.19 -20.68 -15.58
CA ARG A 42 5.19 -22.16 -15.75
C ARG A 42 3.94 -22.85 -15.20
N PHE A 43 3.23 -22.24 -14.28
CA PHE A 43 2.10 -22.86 -13.58
C PHE A 43 0.74 -22.22 -13.90
N ALA A 44 0.68 -21.14 -14.65
CA ALA A 44 -0.59 -20.55 -15.08
C ALA A 44 -1.39 -21.59 -15.90
N GLY A 45 -2.53 -22.05 -15.38
CA GLY A 45 -3.50 -22.88 -16.11
C GLY A 45 -3.42 -24.41 -15.91
N ARG A 46 -2.72 -24.93 -14.88
CA ARG A 46 -2.61 -26.41 -14.69
C ARG A 46 -3.60 -27.04 -13.70
N PHE A 47 -4.57 -26.31 -13.21
CA PHE A 47 -5.52 -26.80 -12.17
C PHE A 47 -6.81 -27.42 -12.70
N ASP A 48 -6.86 -27.81 -13.98
CA ASP A 48 -8.10 -28.27 -14.61
C ASP A 48 -8.50 -29.72 -14.24
N ARG A 49 -7.66 -30.48 -13.55
CA ARG A 49 -7.92 -31.92 -13.32
C ARG A 49 -7.53 -32.38 -11.91
N LEU A 50 -8.51 -32.80 -11.15
CA LEU A 50 -8.29 -33.57 -9.93
C LEU A 50 -8.23 -35.08 -10.25
N PRO A 51 -7.44 -35.89 -9.53
CA PRO A 51 -6.65 -35.55 -8.33
C PRO A 51 -5.33 -34.85 -8.66
N VAL A 52 -4.90 -33.96 -7.77
CA VAL A 52 -3.60 -33.26 -7.85
C VAL A 52 -2.75 -33.62 -6.64
N ARG A 53 -1.59 -34.21 -6.88
CA ARG A 53 -0.57 -34.39 -5.82
C ARG A 53 0.05 -33.05 -5.50
N THR A 54 0.15 -32.76 -4.21
CA THR A 54 0.63 -31.49 -3.70
C THR A 54 1.33 -31.69 -2.36
N ARG A 55 1.72 -30.63 -1.72
CA ARG A 55 2.20 -30.62 -0.33
C ARG A 55 1.25 -29.75 0.49
N ALA A 56 1.03 -30.11 1.74
CA ALA A 56 0.20 -29.38 2.68
C ALA A 56 0.96 -29.08 3.95
N THR A 57 0.57 -28.03 4.64
CA THR A 57 1.07 -27.73 5.98
C THR A 57 0.14 -28.39 7.00
N CYS A 58 0.69 -29.24 7.86
CA CYS A 58 -0.06 -29.82 8.95
C CYS A 58 -0.57 -28.72 9.90
N PRO A 59 -1.89 -28.60 10.15
CA PRO A 59 -2.43 -27.53 10.98
C PRO A 59 -1.97 -27.61 12.44
N THR A 60 -1.57 -28.79 12.89
CA THR A 60 -1.16 -29.03 14.28
C THR A 60 0.32 -28.74 14.53
N CYS A 61 1.22 -29.31 13.71
CA CYS A 61 2.67 -29.18 13.94
C CYS A 61 3.39 -28.33 12.90
N ARG A 62 2.67 -27.69 11.99
CA ARG A 62 3.18 -26.81 10.93
C ARG A 62 4.16 -27.44 9.94
N ARG A 63 4.39 -28.76 10.02
CA ARG A 63 5.29 -29.48 9.11
C ARG A 63 4.67 -29.59 7.72
N VAL A 64 5.47 -29.41 6.69
CA VAL A 64 5.06 -29.62 5.29
C VAL A 64 5.10 -31.12 5.00
N VAL A 65 3.98 -31.65 4.49
CA VAL A 65 3.76 -33.07 4.20
C VAL A 65 3.19 -33.27 2.81
N ASP A 66 3.39 -34.44 2.22
CA ASP A 66 2.76 -34.77 0.95
C ASP A 66 1.24 -34.88 1.10
N ALA A 67 0.51 -34.37 0.15
CA ALA A 67 -0.94 -34.27 0.17
C ALA A 67 -1.56 -34.54 -1.20
N VAL A 68 -2.85 -34.84 -1.22
CA VAL A 68 -3.62 -35.03 -2.44
C VAL A 68 -4.90 -34.20 -2.36
N PHE A 69 -5.12 -33.33 -3.34
CA PHE A 69 -6.44 -32.77 -3.63
C PHE A 69 -7.21 -33.76 -4.50
N ASP A 70 -8.37 -34.18 -4.07
CA ASP A 70 -9.29 -35.01 -4.86
C ASP A 70 -10.74 -34.62 -4.60
N TRP A 71 -11.65 -35.13 -5.39
CA TRP A 71 -13.07 -35.06 -5.11
C TRP A 71 -13.42 -35.95 -3.90
N ALA A 72 -14.26 -35.44 -2.99
CA ALA A 72 -14.69 -36.20 -1.81
C ALA A 72 -15.50 -37.45 -2.20
N ASP A 73 -16.29 -37.32 -3.27
CA ASP A 73 -17.07 -38.40 -3.88
C ASP A 73 -16.87 -38.41 -5.40
N ARG A 74 -16.52 -39.56 -5.95
CA ARG A 74 -16.38 -39.80 -7.40
C ARG A 74 -17.71 -40.05 -8.11
N THR A 75 -18.85 -39.78 -7.45
CA THR A 75 -20.19 -39.99 -8.04
C THR A 75 -20.53 -38.94 -9.10
N PRO A 76 -21.32 -39.30 -10.13
CA PRO A 76 -21.55 -38.46 -11.31
C PRO A 76 -22.46 -37.25 -11.14
N GLN A 77 -22.98 -36.93 -9.97
CA GLN A 77 -23.93 -35.83 -9.80
C GLN A 77 -23.27 -34.47 -9.55
N PRO A 78 -23.55 -33.45 -10.38
CA PRO A 78 -22.80 -32.18 -10.36
C PRO A 78 -23.14 -31.19 -9.26
N ALA A 79 -24.11 -31.46 -8.41
CA ALA A 79 -24.68 -30.44 -7.51
C ALA A 79 -24.00 -30.30 -6.12
N ALA A 80 -23.12 -31.21 -5.73
CA ALA A 80 -22.56 -31.25 -4.37
C ALA A 80 -21.11 -31.81 -4.29
N ARG A 81 -20.29 -31.62 -5.30
CA ARG A 81 -18.90 -32.10 -5.26
C ARG A 81 -18.07 -31.27 -4.28
N GLN A 82 -17.60 -31.93 -3.23
CA GLN A 82 -16.62 -31.36 -2.31
C GLN A 82 -15.22 -31.75 -2.76
N VAL A 83 -14.29 -30.80 -2.73
CA VAL A 83 -12.87 -31.04 -2.89
C VAL A 83 -12.29 -31.30 -1.52
N VAL A 84 -11.51 -32.36 -1.37
CA VAL A 84 -10.83 -32.70 -0.12
C VAL A 84 -9.33 -32.69 -0.32
N LEU A 85 -8.64 -32.13 0.66
CA LEU A 85 -7.21 -32.26 0.82
C LEU A 85 -6.96 -33.36 1.84
N THR A 86 -6.32 -34.44 1.42
CA THR A 86 -5.93 -35.54 2.28
C THR A 86 -4.42 -35.60 2.41
N PHE A 87 -3.92 -35.78 3.62
CA PHE A 87 -2.50 -35.97 3.89
C PHE A 87 -2.30 -36.78 5.17
N GLU A 88 -1.12 -37.38 5.30
CA GLU A 88 -0.69 -38.08 6.50
C GLU A 88 0.54 -37.37 7.08
N CYS A 89 0.37 -36.78 8.24
CA CYS A 89 1.47 -36.18 8.98
C CYS A 89 2.18 -37.25 9.80
N PRO A 90 3.51 -37.42 9.67
CA PRO A 90 4.24 -38.46 10.41
C PRO A 90 4.23 -38.27 11.94
N ILE A 91 3.82 -37.09 12.42
CA ILE A 91 3.71 -36.79 13.86
C ILE A 91 2.25 -36.78 14.32
N CYS A 92 1.35 -36.21 13.54
CA CYS A 92 -0.04 -35.92 13.95
C CYS A 92 -1.05 -36.89 13.34
N GLY A 93 -0.61 -37.80 12.46
CA GLY A 93 -1.46 -38.77 11.78
C GLY A 93 -2.20 -38.24 10.57
N PRO A 94 -3.18 -39.01 10.06
CA PRO A 94 -3.93 -38.68 8.88
C PRO A 94 -4.84 -37.46 9.11
N SER A 95 -4.94 -36.61 8.13
CA SER A 95 -5.82 -35.45 8.13
C SER A 95 -6.60 -35.36 6.81
N ARG A 96 -7.87 -34.97 6.95
CA ARG A 96 -8.77 -34.73 5.83
C ARG A 96 -9.40 -33.35 6.02
N GLN A 97 -9.08 -32.44 5.15
CA GLN A 97 -9.66 -31.10 5.14
C GLN A 97 -10.66 -31.00 3.99
N VAL A 98 -11.91 -30.69 4.31
CA VAL A 98 -12.93 -30.48 3.31
C VAL A 98 -12.83 -29.04 2.81
N HIS A 99 -12.46 -28.89 1.55
CA HIS A 99 -12.58 -27.64 0.83
C HIS A 99 -13.86 -27.71 0.02
N HIS A 100 -14.82 -26.84 0.34
CA HIS A 100 -15.99 -26.69 -0.52
C HIS A 100 -15.49 -26.40 -1.94
N ASP A 101 -16.09 -27.03 -2.94
CA ASP A 101 -15.74 -27.11 -4.36
C ASP A 101 -15.47 -25.81 -5.14
N ALA A 102 -14.82 -24.95 -4.61
CA ALA A 102 -14.82 -23.54 -4.75
C ALA A 102 -13.76 -22.95 -5.68
N ILE A 103 -12.66 -23.63 -5.89
CA ILE A 103 -11.69 -23.23 -6.93
C ILE A 103 -12.20 -23.65 -8.31
N TRP A 104 -13.11 -24.63 -8.37
CA TRP A 104 -13.51 -25.31 -9.59
C TRP A 104 -14.99 -25.17 -9.95
N THR A 105 -15.86 -24.73 -9.01
CA THR A 105 -17.29 -24.52 -9.25
C THR A 105 -17.81 -23.25 -8.58
N PRO A 106 -18.70 -22.48 -9.23
CA PRO A 106 -19.29 -21.29 -8.60
C PRO A 106 -20.25 -21.71 -7.49
N LEU A 107 -19.84 -21.56 -6.23
CA LEU A 107 -20.67 -21.83 -5.06
C LEU A 107 -21.68 -20.73 -4.78
N LYS A 108 -22.87 -21.13 -4.32
CA LYS A 108 -23.83 -20.21 -3.72
C LYS A 108 -23.32 -19.77 -2.35
N SER A 109 -23.10 -18.48 -2.17
CA SER A 109 -22.74 -17.90 -0.87
C SER A 109 -23.85 -18.10 0.15
N ASN A 110 -23.57 -18.85 1.21
CA ASN A 110 -24.47 -19.05 2.36
C ASN A 110 -24.15 -18.02 3.46
N PHE A 111 -24.10 -16.75 3.12
CA PHE A 111 -23.93 -15.72 4.14
C PHE A 111 -25.21 -15.59 4.99
N PRO A 112 -25.16 -15.72 6.33
CA PRO A 112 -26.33 -15.49 7.18
C PRO A 112 -26.84 -14.06 7.01
N GLY A 113 -28.16 -13.90 6.86
CA GLY A 113 -28.81 -12.69 6.37
C GLY A 113 -28.74 -11.42 7.20
N SER A 114 -27.98 -11.35 8.28
CA SER A 114 -27.93 -10.20 9.18
C SER A 114 -27.23 -8.95 8.63
N ALA A 115 -26.40 -9.10 7.61
CA ALA A 115 -25.66 -7.98 7.00
C ALA A 115 -26.53 -6.93 6.31
N SER A 116 -27.81 -7.24 6.08
CA SER A 116 -28.71 -6.35 5.33
C SER A 116 -29.31 -5.23 6.17
N GLU A 117 -29.27 -5.36 7.48
CA GLU A 117 -30.03 -4.49 8.39
C GLU A 117 -29.25 -3.25 8.82
N THR A 118 -27.91 -3.31 8.76
CA THR A 118 -27.05 -2.29 9.35
C THR A 118 -26.52 -1.24 8.38
N PHE A 119 -26.51 -1.52 7.06
CA PHE A 119 -25.96 -0.58 6.07
C PHE A 119 -26.58 -0.78 4.69
N HIS A 120 -27.39 0.20 4.21
CA HIS A 120 -27.97 0.21 2.86
C HIS A 120 -28.26 -1.19 2.29
N GLY A 121 -28.95 -2.04 3.03
CA GLY A 121 -29.04 -3.49 2.92
C GLY A 121 -29.13 -4.09 1.52
N SER A 122 -29.77 -3.37 0.56
CA SER A 122 -29.82 -3.76 -0.85
C SER A 122 -28.48 -3.68 -1.59
N ARG A 123 -27.50 -2.90 -1.08
CA ARG A 123 -26.18 -2.71 -1.72
C ARG A 123 -25.16 -3.76 -1.28
N ILE A 124 -25.15 -4.12 -0.01
CA ILE A 124 -24.22 -5.13 0.53
C ILE A 124 -24.57 -6.53 0.02
N ARG A 125 -25.86 -6.88 -0.06
CA ARG A 125 -26.30 -8.21 -0.51
C ARG A 125 -25.74 -8.65 -1.86
N PRO A 126 -25.77 -7.83 -2.94
CA PRO A 126 -25.21 -8.24 -4.22
C PRO A 126 -23.70 -8.49 -4.17
N ILE A 127 -22.96 -7.77 -3.32
CA ILE A 127 -21.52 -7.91 -3.17
C ILE A 127 -21.18 -9.19 -2.42
N LEU A 128 -21.86 -9.47 -1.32
CA LEU A 128 -21.68 -10.69 -0.55
C LEU A 128 -22.04 -11.95 -1.36
N ARG A 129 -23.01 -11.86 -2.28
CA ARG A 129 -23.34 -12.94 -3.20
C ARG A 129 -22.26 -13.27 -4.22
N ARG A 130 -21.23 -12.41 -4.37
CA ARG A 130 -20.08 -12.66 -5.23
C ARG A 130 -18.97 -13.43 -4.52
N LEU A 131 -19.08 -13.67 -3.23
CA LEU A 131 -18.23 -14.59 -2.50
C LEU A 131 -18.91 -15.97 -2.40
N PRO A 132 -18.16 -17.04 -2.56
CA PRO A 132 -16.74 -17.12 -2.88
C PRO A 132 -16.42 -16.67 -4.32
N ARG A 133 -15.20 -16.15 -4.56
CA ARG A 133 -14.71 -15.78 -5.89
C ARG A 133 -13.30 -16.32 -6.13
N THR A 134 -13.04 -16.74 -7.35
CA THR A 134 -11.70 -17.12 -7.79
C THR A 134 -10.89 -15.89 -8.16
N VAL A 135 -9.62 -15.88 -7.79
CA VAL A 135 -8.64 -14.83 -8.10
C VAL A 135 -7.34 -15.44 -8.60
N GLU A 136 -6.62 -14.72 -9.46
CA GLU A 136 -5.22 -15.03 -9.74
C GLU A 136 -4.37 -14.52 -8.58
N THR A 137 -3.47 -15.35 -8.08
CA THR A 137 -2.59 -15.08 -6.94
C THR A 137 -1.22 -15.70 -7.15
N LEU A 138 -0.33 -15.60 -6.16
CA LEU A 138 0.99 -16.19 -6.19
C LEU A 138 1.13 -17.33 -5.19
N CYS A 139 1.94 -18.31 -5.54
CA CYS A 139 2.50 -19.24 -4.55
C CYS A 139 3.46 -18.47 -3.64
N PRO A 140 3.34 -18.56 -2.30
CA PRO A 140 4.24 -17.89 -1.38
C PRO A 140 5.71 -18.32 -1.52
N GLU A 141 5.95 -19.57 -1.89
CA GLU A 141 7.28 -20.15 -2.01
C GLU A 141 7.96 -19.82 -3.35
N CYS A 142 7.36 -20.25 -4.47
CA CYS A 142 7.99 -20.11 -5.79
C CYS A 142 7.50 -18.92 -6.60
N SER A 143 6.59 -18.12 -6.08
CA SER A 143 5.96 -16.97 -6.78
C SER A 143 5.23 -17.33 -8.09
N ALA A 144 4.99 -18.62 -8.38
CA ALA A 144 4.21 -19.03 -9.55
C ALA A 144 2.79 -18.47 -9.46
N ILE A 145 2.24 -18.04 -10.60
CA ILE A 145 0.86 -17.59 -10.71
C ILE A 145 -0.06 -18.81 -10.61
N ILE A 146 -0.93 -18.80 -9.61
CA ILE A 146 -1.88 -19.87 -9.29
C ILE A 146 -3.27 -19.29 -9.07
N LEU A 147 -4.29 -20.13 -9.06
CA LEU A 147 -5.63 -19.73 -8.67
C LEU A 147 -5.78 -19.82 -7.15
N GLY A 148 -6.42 -18.82 -6.60
CA GLY A 148 -6.88 -18.77 -5.23
C GLY A 148 -8.37 -18.51 -5.16
N ARG A 149 -8.93 -18.62 -3.96
CA ARG A 149 -10.34 -18.37 -3.69
C ARG A 149 -10.51 -17.48 -2.47
N TYR A 150 -11.29 -16.43 -2.62
CA TYR A 150 -11.82 -15.64 -1.50
C TYR A 150 -13.13 -16.26 -1.01
N PHE A 151 -13.25 -16.43 0.29
CA PHE A 151 -14.45 -16.96 0.94
C PHE A 151 -14.66 -16.34 2.32
N VAL A 152 -15.86 -16.51 2.87
CA VAL A 152 -16.19 -16.00 4.21
C VAL A 152 -16.11 -17.14 5.21
N GLN A 153 -15.44 -16.91 6.32
CA GLN A 153 -15.46 -17.76 7.49
C GLN A 153 -15.40 -16.91 8.76
N ASP A 154 -16.25 -17.22 9.73
CA ASP A 154 -16.31 -16.56 11.05
C ASP A 154 -16.35 -15.02 10.96
N GLY A 155 -17.11 -14.48 10.01
CA GLY A 155 -17.24 -13.04 9.77
C GLY A 155 -16.05 -12.39 9.07
N ALA A 156 -14.98 -13.11 8.80
CA ALA A 156 -13.81 -12.63 8.09
C ALA A 156 -13.80 -13.08 6.63
N VAL A 157 -13.07 -12.36 5.78
CA VAL A 157 -12.76 -12.75 4.40
C VAL A 157 -11.36 -13.33 4.36
N LEU A 158 -11.25 -14.55 3.85
CA LEU A 158 -10.00 -15.28 3.72
C LEU A 158 -9.69 -15.58 2.25
N ILE A 159 -8.42 -15.81 1.97
CA ILE A 159 -7.93 -16.42 0.73
C ILE A 159 -7.39 -17.81 1.04
N GLU A 160 -7.73 -18.76 0.18
CA GLU A 160 -7.07 -20.06 0.13
C GLU A 160 -6.54 -20.32 -1.27
N LYS A 161 -5.45 -21.08 -1.36
CA LYS A 161 -4.77 -21.40 -2.62
C LYS A 161 -3.91 -22.64 -2.49
N ALA A 162 -3.66 -23.31 -3.61
CA ALA A 162 -2.82 -24.50 -3.65
C ALA A 162 -1.81 -24.41 -4.80
N CYS A 163 -0.56 -24.65 -4.48
CA CYS A 163 0.51 -24.81 -5.45
C CYS A 163 0.81 -26.30 -5.66
N PRO A 164 0.94 -26.79 -6.91
CA PRO A 164 1.26 -28.18 -7.16
C PRO A 164 2.57 -28.66 -6.53
N GLN A 165 3.52 -27.73 -6.32
CA GLN A 165 4.84 -28.05 -5.76
C GLN A 165 4.95 -27.81 -4.25
N HIS A 166 4.19 -26.82 -3.71
CA HIS A 166 4.39 -26.32 -2.35
C HIS A 166 3.17 -26.48 -1.45
N GLY A 167 2.06 -27.00 -1.99
CA GLY A 167 0.89 -27.34 -1.20
C GLY A 167 -0.10 -26.20 -0.98
N TYR A 168 -0.84 -26.32 0.12
CA TYR A 168 -1.96 -25.47 0.47
C TYR A 168 -1.52 -24.32 1.37
N PHE A 169 -2.06 -23.14 1.07
CA PHE A 169 -1.86 -21.92 1.84
C PHE A 169 -3.20 -21.25 2.10
N ARG A 170 -3.27 -20.58 3.21
CA ARG A 170 -4.44 -19.80 3.63
C ARG A 170 -4.00 -18.56 4.37
N ASP A 171 -4.70 -17.43 4.15
CA ASP A 171 -4.43 -16.18 4.86
C ASP A 171 -5.72 -15.36 5.01
N ARG A 172 -5.67 -14.33 5.87
CA ARG A 172 -6.77 -13.41 6.11
C ARG A 172 -6.62 -12.14 5.26
N ILE A 173 -7.66 -11.82 4.48
CA ILE A 173 -7.73 -10.60 3.66
C ILE A 173 -8.32 -9.44 4.46
N ASN A 174 -9.40 -9.72 5.19
CA ASN A 174 -10.09 -8.71 6.01
C ASN A 174 -10.76 -9.41 7.20
N SER A 175 -10.62 -8.84 8.39
CA SER A 175 -11.24 -9.39 9.59
C SER A 175 -12.75 -9.10 9.69
N ASP A 176 -13.28 -8.19 8.87
CA ASP A 176 -14.70 -7.80 8.87
C ASP A 176 -15.28 -7.85 7.45
N VAL A 177 -16.18 -8.81 7.22
CA VAL A 177 -16.84 -9.01 5.93
C VAL A 177 -17.78 -7.87 5.54
N LEU A 178 -18.33 -7.13 6.50
CA LEU A 178 -19.23 -6.01 6.20
C LEU A 178 -18.43 -4.81 5.69
N LEU A 179 -17.28 -4.53 6.30
CA LEU A 179 -16.36 -3.50 5.82
C LEU A 179 -15.79 -3.86 4.44
N TYR A 180 -15.43 -5.13 4.23
CA TYR A 180 -15.02 -5.63 2.92
C TYR A 180 -16.10 -5.41 1.85
N ALA A 181 -17.34 -5.76 2.15
CA ALA A 181 -18.46 -5.59 1.23
C ALA A 181 -18.76 -4.12 0.94
N LYS A 182 -18.68 -3.26 1.96
CA LYS A 182 -18.80 -1.80 1.82
C LYS A 182 -17.69 -1.24 0.93
N ALA A 183 -16.44 -1.63 1.17
CA ALA A 183 -15.31 -1.19 0.37
C ALA A 183 -15.48 -1.57 -1.11
N ALA A 184 -15.87 -2.81 -1.39
CA ALA A 184 -16.10 -3.32 -2.74
C ALA A 184 -17.21 -2.56 -3.50
N TRP A 185 -18.18 -1.96 -2.79
CA TRP A 185 -19.22 -1.13 -3.40
C TRP A 185 -18.66 0.13 -4.06
N TRP A 186 -17.58 0.71 -3.51
CA TRP A 186 -16.92 1.92 -3.99
C TRP A 186 -15.70 1.61 -4.85
N SER A 187 -15.76 0.53 -5.63
CA SER A 187 -14.74 0.12 -6.58
C SER A 187 -14.93 0.84 -7.92
N TYR A 188 -13.90 1.54 -8.37
CA TYR A 188 -13.89 2.23 -9.65
C TYR A 188 -12.82 1.65 -10.56
N GLN A 189 -13.13 1.53 -11.83
CA GLN A 189 -12.18 1.25 -12.89
C GLN A 189 -11.95 2.52 -13.68
N GLU A 190 -10.70 2.93 -13.86
CA GLU A 190 -10.39 4.18 -14.54
C GLU A 190 -10.51 4.03 -16.06
N HIS A 191 -9.94 2.96 -16.59
CA HIS A 191 -9.97 2.61 -18.01
C HIS A 191 -9.78 1.10 -18.20
N PRO A 192 -10.13 0.54 -19.38
CA PRO A 192 -10.04 -0.91 -19.62
C PRO A 192 -8.60 -1.44 -19.80
N GLY A 193 -7.60 -0.58 -19.83
CA GLY A 193 -6.18 -0.91 -19.95
C GLY A 193 -5.36 0.35 -20.21
N GLN A 194 -4.05 0.30 -20.00
CA GLN A 194 -3.17 1.46 -20.21
C GLN A 194 -3.08 1.81 -21.68
N LYS A 195 -3.44 3.06 -22.03
CA LYS A 195 -3.38 3.56 -23.41
C LYS A 195 -1.95 3.83 -23.89
N PHE A 196 -1.05 4.15 -22.98
CA PHE A 196 0.35 4.47 -23.25
C PHE A 196 1.25 3.61 -22.36
N PRO A 197 1.25 2.28 -22.54
CA PRO A 197 2.03 1.38 -21.72
C PRO A 197 3.53 1.50 -22.01
N GLN A 198 4.34 1.36 -20.98
CA GLN A 198 5.80 1.24 -21.15
C GLN A 198 6.17 -0.18 -21.59
N VAL A 199 5.40 -1.18 -21.17
CA VAL A 199 5.52 -2.57 -21.62
C VAL A 199 4.30 -2.93 -22.46
N THR A 200 4.52 -3.21 -23.73
CA THR A 200 3.48 -3.61 -24.69
C THR A 200 3.41 -5.13 -24.82
N GLY A 201 2.21 -5.65 -25.14
CA GLY A 201 2.03 -7.09 -25.39
C GLY A 201 2.07 -7.97 -24.14
N ALA A 202 2.00 -7.38 -22.94
CA ALA A 202 1.89 -8.13 -21.69
C ALA A 202 0.65 -9.02 -21.68
N ARG A 203 0.84 -10.32 -21.39
CA ARG A 203 -0.22 -11.34 -21.34
C ARG A 203 -0.51 -11.81 -19.93
N HIS A 204 0.47 -11.80 -19.04
CA HIS A 204 0.39 -12.33 -17.69
C HIS A 204 0.81 -11.28 -16.66
N CYS A 205 -0.12 -10.88 -15.81
CA CYS A 205 0.18 -10.06 -14.63
C CYS A 205 0.40 -11.00 -13.42
N PRO A 206 1.43 -10.82 -12.60
CA PRO A 206 2.45 -9.76 -12.63
C PRO A 206 3.76 -10.12 -13.35
N SER A 207 3.85 -11.26 -14.08
CA SER A 207 5.10 -11.68 -14.73
C SER A 207 5.58 -10.72 -15.82
N ASP A 208 4.65 -10.08 -16.53
CA ASP A 208 4.95 -9.09 -17.59
C ASP A 208 4.85 -7.64 -17.04
N CYS A 209 5.11 -7.45 -15.76
CA CYS A 209 4.95 -6.17 -15.07
C CYS A 209 5.99 -5.14 -15.55
N GLY A 210 5.64 -3.87 -15.43
CA GLY A 210 6.46 -2.74 -15.86
C GLY A 210 5.62 -1.59 -16.41
N LEU A 211 4.47 -1.28 -15.80
CA LEU A 211 3.43 -0.37 -16.30
C LEU A 211 2.93 -0.81 -17.69
N CYS A 212 2.43 -2.04 -17.74
CA CYS A 212 2.02 -2.71 -18.96
C CYS A 212 0.61 -2.32 -19.44
N ASN A 213 0.22 -2.84 -20.61
CA ASN A 213 -1.09 -2.64 -21.20
C ASN A 213 -2.27 -3.18 -20.35
N GLN A 214 -2.02 -4.06 -19.36
CA GLN A 214 -3.06 -4.56 -18.44
C GLN A 214 -3.30 -3.66 -17.23
N HIS A 215 -2.45 -2.66 -17.01
CA HIS A 215 -2.60 -1.71 -15.90
C HIS A 215 -3.74 -0.74 -16.18
N ILE A 216 -4.65 -0.54 -15.21
CA ILE A 216 -5.92 0.17 -15.41
C ILE A 216 -6.10 1.42 -14.54
N SER A 217 -5.04 1.87 -13.89
CA SER A 217 -5.05 3.09 -13.05
C SER A 217 -3.86 3.98 -13.37
N SER A 218 -4.03 5.29 -13.17
CA SER A 218 -2.94 6.28 -13.30
C SER A 218 -2.17 6.43 -11.99
N ALA A 219 -0.92 6.89 -12.05
CA ALA A 219 -0.09 7.14 -10.89
C ALA A 219 -0.64 8.28 -10.04
N CYS A 220 -1.00 8.01 -8.78
CA CYS A 220 -1.32 9.03 -7.79
C CYS A 220 -0.07 9.47 -7.01
N LEU A 221 0.84 8.53 -6.78
CA LEU A 221 2.10 8.74 -6.10
C LEU A 221 3.16 7.86 -6.77
N ALA A 222 4.32 8.42 -7.06
CA ALA A 222 5.48 7.62 -7.45
C ALA A 222 6.50 7.56 -6.32
N GLN A 223 7.35 6.54 -6.36
CA GLN A 223 8.44 6.34 -5.42
C GLN A 223 9.76 6.13 -6.18
N ILE A 224 10.83 6.66 -5.63
CA ILE A 224 12.20 6.42 -6.08
C ILE A 224 13.03 6.05 -4.85
N ASP A 225 13.70 4.91 -4.91
CA ASP A 225 14.70 4.54 -3.91
C ASP A 225 15.99 5.31 -4.20
N LEU A 226 16.41 6.17 -3.28
CA LEU A 226 17.66 6.91 -3.42
C LEU A 226 18.87 6.06 -3.02
N THR A 227 18.66 5.10 -2.12
CA THR A 227 19.71 4.19 -1.66
C THR A 227 19.09 2.98 -0.97
N ASN A 228 19.73 1.81 -1.03
CA ASN A 228 19.39 0.67 -0.19
C ASN A 228 20.15 0.66 1.15
N ARG A 229 21.05 1.62 1.38
CA ARG A 229 21.69 1.82 2.69
C ARG A 229 20.72 2.39 3.70
N CYS A 230 20.90 2.05 4.96
CA CYS A 230 20.11 2.58 6.06
C CYS A 230 20.97 2.70 7.32
N ASN A 231 20.76 3.75 8.08
CA ASN A 231 21.37 3.96 9.40
C ASN A 231 20.60 3.25 10.54
N MET A 232 19.69 2.32 10.20
CA MET A 232 18.98 1.43 11.13
C MET A 232 18.98 -0.01 10.61
N ARG A 233 18.80 -0.98 11.52
CA ARG A 233 18.70 -2.43 11.21
C ARG A 233 17.41 -3.05 11.72
N CYS A 234 16.28 -2.42 11.41
CA CYS A 234 14.96 -2.82 11.90
C CYS A 234 14.65 -4.30 11.63
N PRO A 235 14.15 -5.06 12.62
CA PRO A 235 13.76 -6.46 12.43
C PRO A 235 12.60 -6.61 11.44
N ILE A 236 11.69 -5.64 11.39
CA ILE A 236 10.57 -5.61 10.46
C ILE A 236 10.83 -4.64 9.30
N CYS A 237 11.64 -5.02 8.34
CA CYS A 237 11.97 -4.18 7.18
C CYS A 237 11.63 -4.90 5.87
N PHE A 238 10.57 -4.45 5.18
CA PHE A 238 10.15 -5.04 3.91
C PHE A 238 11.20 -4.86 2.79
N ALA A 239 11.99 -3.78 2.83
CA ALA A 239 13.05 -3.51 1.85
C ALA A 239 14.35 -4.27 2.14
N ASN A 240 14.47 -4.91 3.31
CA ASN A 240 15.71 -5.55 3.77
C ASN A 240 16.95 -4.63 3.72
N ALA A 241 16.74 -3.34 3.89
CA ALA A 241 17.75 -2.32 3.73
C ALA A 241 18.92 -2.46 4.72
N GLY A 242 20.13 -2.10 4.29
CA GLY A 242 21.35 -2.09 5.10
C GLY A 242 21.94 -3.47 5.43
N THR A 243 21.40 -4.58 4.87
CA THR A 243 21.88 -5.96 5.15
C THR A 243 22.03 -6.81 3.89
N THR A 244 21.94 -6.21 2.71
CA THR A 244 21.95 -6.92 1.42
C THR A 244 23.33 -7.38 0.97
N GLY A 245 24.41 -6.83 1.53
CA GLY A 245 25.79 -7.11 1.12
C GLY A 245 26.24 -6.42 -0.18
N TYR A 246 25.36 -5.57 -0.74
CA TYR A 246 25.65 -4.71 -1.90
C TYR A 246 25.02 -3.34 -1.69
N VAL A 247 25.53 -2.34 -2.42
CA VAL A 247 24.97 -0.99 -2.44
C VAL A 247 24.33 -0.73 -3.79
N CYS A 248 23.04 -0.36 -3.76
CA CYS A 248 22.31 0.17 -4.90
C CYS A 248 21.91 1.60 -4.57
N GLU A 249 22.68 2.55 -5.09
CA GLU A 249 22.51 3.98 -4.85
C GLU A 249 22.68 4.68 -6.21
N PRO A 250 21.56 4.94 -6.92
CA PRO A 250 21.60 5.61 -8.21
C PRO A 250 22.21 7.01 -8.05
N ASP A 251 23.10 7.38 -8.98
CA ASP A 251 23.65 8.72 -9.00
C ASP A 251 22.57 9.79 -9.29
N TYR A 252 22.96 11.05 -9.14
CA TYR A 252 22.06 12.17 -9.36
C TYR A 252 21.43 12.15 -10.77
N GLU A 253 22.20 11.85 -11.80
CA GLU A 253 21.76 11.82 -13.19
C GLU A 253 20.75 10.71 -13.44
N GLU A 254 20.93 9.53 -12.82
CA GLU A 254 19.96 8.44 -12.89
C GLU A 254 18.66 8.80 -12.17
N VAL A 255 18.73 9.43 -11.00
CA VAL A 255 17.52 9.89 -10.30
C VAL A 255 16.76 10.91 -11.15
N VAL A 256 17.47 11.85 -11.82
CA VAL A 256 16.83 12.80 -12.74
C VAL A 256 16.16 12.11 -13.91
N ARG A 257 16.79 11.06 -14.49
CA ARG A 257 16.15 10.24 -15.54
C ARG A 257 14.87 9.57 -15.05
N GLN A 258 14.89 9.01 -13.84
CA GLN A 258 13.70 8.39 -13.25
C GLN A 258 12.58 9.41 -12.98
N LEU A 259 12.92 10.61 -12.51
CA LEU A 259 11.97 11.72 -12.36
C LEU A 259 11.35 12.11 -13.70
N GLN A 260 12.17 12.20 -14.78
CA GLN A 260 11.68 12.53 -16.12
C GLN A 260 10.71 11.47 -16.65
N VAL A 261 11.00 10.19 -16.48
CA VAL A 261 10.08 9.09 -16.84
C VAL A 261 8.71 9.30 -16.21
N LEU A 262 8.66 9.70 -14.94
CA LEU A 262 7.41 9.94 -14.23
C LEU A 262 6.66 11.19 -14.73
N ARG A 263 7.38 12.24 -15.13
CA ARG A 263 6.80 13.44 -15.74
C ARG A 263 6.26 13.18 -17.15
N ASP A 264 6.83 12.22 -17.86
CA ASP A 264 6.43 11.86 -19.22
C ASP A 264 5.27 10.86 -19.26
N LEU A 265 4.78 10.36 -18.13
CA LEU A 265 3.64 9.45 -18.08
C LEU A 265 2.39 10.08 -18.73
N LYS A 266 1.69 9.26 -19.52
CA LYS A 266 0.46 9.66 -20.24
C LYS A 266 -0.73 8.80 -19.76
N PRO A 267 -1.96 9.31 -19.77
CA PRO A 267 -2.40 10.65 -20.21
C PRO A 267 -2.12 11.76 -19.17
N ILE A 268 -1.76 11.43 -17.94
CA ILE A 268 -1.54 12.35 -16.83
C ILE A 268 -0.14 12.15 -16.28
N PRO A 269 0.74 13.18 -16.31
CA PRO A 269 2.02 13.13 -15.65
C PRO A 269 1.89 12.86 -14.15
N CYS A 270 2.81 12.10 -13.57
CA CYS A 270 2.87 11.97 -12.11
C CYS A 270 3.34 13.31 -11.50
N THR A 271 2.59 13.82 -10.53
CA THR A 271 2.88 15.11 -9.87
C THR A 271 3.22 14.99 -8.40
N ALA A 272 3.12 13.78 -7.82
CA ALA A 272 3.48 13.51 -6.44
C ALA A 272 4.60 12.48 -6.39
N ILE A 273 5.67 12.78 -5.67
CA ILE A 273 6.84 11.92 -5.51
C ILE A 273 7.14 11.67 -4.04
N GLN A 274 7.50 10.43 -3.72
CA GLN A 274 8.05 10.04 -2.43
C GLN A 274 9.46 9.47 -2.63
N PHE A 275 10.45 10.11 -2.08
CA PHE A 275 11.78 9.51 -2.01
C PHE A 275 11.83 8.52 -0.84
N THR A 276 12.45 7.38 -1.07
CA THR A 276 12.46 6.22 -0.18
C THR A 276 13.73 5.39 -0.38
N GLY A 277 13.73 4.14 0.02
CA GLY A 277 14.85 3.21 -0.08
C GLY A 277 15.13 2.54 1.26
N GLY A 278 16.38 2.58 1.73
CA GLY A 278 16.72 2.36 3.13
C GLY A 278 16.37 3.61 3.94
N GLU A 279 17.30 4.57 3.98
CA GLU A 279 17.03 5.91 4.51
C GLU A 279 17.42 6.95 3.46
N PRO A 280 16.48 7.64 2.82
CA PRO A 280 16.76 8.55 1.71
C PRO A 280 17.63 9.75 2.10
N THR A 281 17.56 10.18 3.36
CA THR A 281 18.31 11.37 3.83
C THR A 281 19.81 11.16 3.91
N ILE A 282 20.32 9.91 3.84
CA ILE A 282 21.76 9.64 3.83
C ILE A 282 22.38 9.69 2.43
N HIS A 283 21.56 9.80 1.37
CA HIS A 283 22.07 9.99 0.01
C HIS A 283 22.85 11.31 -0.09
N PRO A 284 24.05 11.35 -0.68
CA PRO A 284 24.88 12.56 -0.73
C PRO A 284 24.19 13.73 -1.42
N ASP A 285 23.48 13.50 -2.51
CA ASP A 285 22.78 14.53 -3.28
C ASP A 285 21.32 14.75 -2.83
N PHE A 286 20.91 14.30 -1.65
CA PHE A 286 19.51 14.33 -1.20
C PHE A 286 18.85 15.71 -1.40
N LEU A 287 19.45 16.78 -0.88
CA LEU A 287 18.90 18.14 -0.99
C LEU A 287 18.82 18.63 -2.43
N ARG A 288 19.83 18.32 -3.24
CA ARG A 288 19.87 18.66 -4.67
C ARG A 288 18.78 17.92 -5.44
N ILE A 289 18.53 16.64 -5.15
CA ILE A 289 17.46 15.84 -5.75
C ILE A 289 16.08 16.41 -5.40
N VAL A 290 15.86 16.79 -4.14
CA VAL A 290 14.57 17.39 -3.71
C VAL A 290 14.31 18.70 -4.45
N SER A 291 15.33 19.59 -4.57
CA SER A 291 15.16 20.84 -5.32
C SER A 291 14.92 20.63 -6.81
N THR A 292 15.60 19.65 -7.42
CA THR A 292 15.37 19.28 -8.81
C THR A 292 13.96 18.77 -9.03
N ALA A 293 13.44 17.91 -8.16
CA ALA A 293 12.04 17.46 -8.25
C ALA A 293 11.05 18.63 -8.18
N ARG A 294 11.28 19.61 -7.29
CA ARG A 294 10.48 20.84 -7.23
C ARG A 294 10.54 21.61 -8.56
N ASP A 295 11.73 21.81 -9.10
CA ASP A 295 11.97 22.58 -10.31
C ASP A 295 11.41 21.88 -11.56
N MET A 296 11.36 20.55 -11.57
CA MET A 296 10.66 19.75 -12.60
C MET A 296 9.13 19.79 -12.46
N GLY A 297 8.58 20.48 -11.46
CA GLY A 297 7.15 20.69 -11.29
C GLY A 297 6.41 19.54 -10.58
N PHE A 298 7.10 18.75 -9.76
CA PHE A 298 6.41 17.90 -8.80
C PHE A 298 5.75 18.78 -7.75
N SER A 299 4.45 18.68 -7.70
CA SER A 299 3.63 19.54 -6.87
C SER A 299 3.48 19.02 -5.43
N HIS A 300 3.81 17.75 -5.16
CA HIS A 300 3.92 17.18 -3.83
C HIS A 300 5.18 16.32 -3.74
N ILE A 301 6.08 16.71 -2.84
CA ILE A 301 7.34 16.03 -2.58
C ILE A 301 7.34 15.60 -1.13
N GLN A 302 7.45 14.31 -0.89
CA GLN A 302 7.54 13.74 0.45
C GLN A 302 8.65 12.72 0.55
N ILE A 303 9.05 12.35 1.76
CA ILE A 303 10.03 11.29 2.02
C ILE A 303 9.49 10.29 3.03
N ALA A 304 9.74 8.99 2.78
CA ALA A 304 9.59 7.96 3.79
C ALA A 304 10.90 7.86 4.58
N THR A 305 10.87 8.21 5.86
CA THR A 305 12.09 8.38 6.66
C THR A 305 11.94 7.86 8.10
N ASN A 306 13.04 7.39 8.65
CA ASN A 306 13.13 7.12 10.09
C ASN A 306 13.28 8.41 10.93
N GLY A 307 13.61 9.55 10.31
CA GLY A 307 13.67 10.87 10.94
C GLY A 307 14.97 11.20 11.68
N ILE A 308 15.96 10.30 11.75
CA ILE A 308 17.16 10.51 12.55
C ILE A 308 17.89 11.80 12.14
N ARG A 309 18.12 12.04 10.85
CA ARG A 309 18.77 13.26 10.37
C ARG A 309 17.90 14.51 10.52
N LEU A 310 16.59 14.36 10.44
CA LEU A 310 15.65 15.47 10.58
C LEU A 310 15.43 15.91 12.05
N ALA A 311 16.00 15.17 13.01
CA ALA A 311 16.10 15.62 14.39
C ALA A 311 17.10 16.77 14.55
N ASP A 312 18.00 16.99 13.57
CA ASP A 312 18.78 18.21 13.40
C ASP A 312 17.90 19.29 12.75
N GLU A 313 17.76 20.44 13.41
CA GLU A 313 16.86 21.53 12.97
C GLU A 313 17.36 22.19 11.67
N ASP A 314 18.67 22.37 11.53
CA ASP A 314 19.25 22.99 10.34
C ASP A 314 19.07 22.12 9.11
N PHE A 315 19.28 20.81 9.22
CA PHE A 315 19.01 19.88 8.12
C PHE A 315 17.51 19.83 7.77
N ALA A 316 16.62 19.82 8.77
CA ALA A 316 15.17 19.85 8.53
C ALA A 316 14.76 21.12 7.78
N ARG A 317 15.32 22.27 8.15
CA ARG A 317 15.07 23.56 7.49
C ARG A 317 15.59 23.55 6.05
N GLN A 318 16.82 23.11 5.80
CA GLN A 318 17.40 22.99 4.45
C GLN A 318 16.55 22.07 3.55
N ALA A 319 16.06 20.93 4.07
CA ALA A 319 15.21 20.02 3.33
C ALA A 319 13.86 20.68 2.96
N HIS A 320 13.27 21.46 3.86
CA HIS A 320 12.05 22.22 3.59
C HIS A 320 12.26 23.33 2.55
N GLU A 321 13.33 24.09 2.65
CA GLU A 321 13.74 25.12 1.71
C GLU A 321 14.03 24.55 0.31
N ALA A 322 14.62 23.35 0.23
CA ALA A 322 14.80 22.61 -1.01
C ALA A 322 13.48 22.25 -1.70
N GLY A 323 12.38 22.19 -0.96
CA GLY A 323 11.04 21.90 -1.50
C GLY A 323 10.34 20.69 -0.91
N LEU A 324 10.85 20.13 0.17
CA LEU A 324 10.18 19.03 0.88
C LEU A 324 8.91 19.55 1.54
N HIS A 325 7.76 18.91 1.23
CA HIS A 325 6.45 19.36 1.71
C HIS A 325 5.98 18.61 2.95
N THR A 326 6.22 17.29 3.00
CA THR A 326 5.66 16.41 4.02
C THR A 326 6.63 15.31 4.39
N LEU A 327 6.74 15.01 5.67
CA LEU A 327 7.40 13.80 6.15
C LEU A 327 6.38 12.67 6.26
N TYR A 328 6.66 11.57 5.61
CA TYR A 328 6.03 10.27 5.82
C TYR A 328 6.88 9.56 6.87
N LEU A 329 6.66 9.97 8.14
CA LEU A 329 7.54 9.65 9.26
C LEU A 329 7.16 8.29 9.85
N GLN A 330 8.08 7.32 9.81
CA GLN A 330 7.93 6.07 10.53
C GLN A 330 7.69 6.35 12.02
N PHE A 331 6.60 5.78 12.62
CA PHE A 331 6.16 6.13 13.96
C PHE A 331 5.27 5.04 14.57
N ASP A 332 5.84 4.01 15.21
CA ASP A 332 5.16 2.76 15.56
C ASP A 332 4.37 2.78 16.87
N GLY A 333 4.49 3.86 17.65
CA GLY A 333 3.75 3.99 18.90
C GLY A 333 4.17 5.23 19.70
N VAL A 334 3.46 5.48 20.80
CA VAL A 334 3.67 6.62 21.71
C VAL A 334 4.50 6.16 22.90
N GLY A 335 5.78 6.52 22.89
CA GLY A 335 6.77 6.13 23.90
C GLY A 335 7.88 5.27 23.33
N PRO A 336 8.90 4.90 24.12
CA PRO A 336 10.06 4.12 23.64
C PRO A 336 9.77 2.62 23.45
N GLU A 337 8.80 2.06 24.17
CA GLU A 337 8.59 0.61 24.26
C GLU A 337 8.18 -0.03 22.92
N PRO A 338 7.25 0.53 22.13
CA PRO A 338 6.92 -0.04 20.81
C PRO A 338 8.13 -0.20 19.89
N TYR A 339 9.11 0.71 20.01
CA TYR A 339 10.31 0.68 19.14
C TYR A 339 11.33 -0.39 19.54
N ARG A 340 11.26 -0.92 20.75
CA ARG A 340 12.11 -2.04 21.19
C ARG A 340 11.86 -3.27 20.30
N GLN A 341 10.61 -3.61 20.09
CA GLN A 341 10.24 -4.80 19.31
C GLN A 341 10.20 -4.53 17.80
N THR A 342 9.76 -3.34 17.38
CA THR A 342 9.58 -3.05 15.95
C THR A 342 10.87 -2.57 15.27
N ARG A 343 11.77 -1.90 16.00
CA ARG A 343 12.95 -1.24 15.42
C ARG A 343 14.27 -1.61 16.06
N ASP A 344 14.23 -2.33 17.19
CA ASP A 344 15.41 -2.63 18.01
C ASP A 344 16.18 -1.37 18.43
N TYR A 345 15.47 -0.26 18.60
CA TYR A 345 16.05 1.04 18.95
C TYR A 345 15.05 1.92 19.75
N PRO A 346 14.86 1.67 21.06
CA PRO A 346 13.94 2.46 21.87
C PRO A 346 14.34 3.93 22.00
N GLY A 347 15.62 4.25 21.89
CA GLY A 347 16.16 5.62 21.92
C GLY A 347 15.69 6.52 20.78
N ILE A 348 15.18 5.94 19.68
CA ILE A 348 14.67 6.70 18.54
C ILE A 348 13.46 7.58 18.92
N TRP A 349 12.72 7.24 19.97
CA TRP A 349 11.59 8.02 20.46
C TRP A 349 11.95 9.49 20.70
N LYS A 350 13.11 9.76 21.34
CA LYS A 350 13.58 11.13 21.57
C LYS A 350 13.83 11.87 20.24
N LYS A 351 14.38 11.18 19.24
CA LYS A 351 14.57 11.75 17.90
C LYS A 351 13.22 12.07 17.22
N LYS A 352 12.21 11.21 17.37
CA LYS A 352 10.86 11.45 16.83
C LYS A 352 10.24 12.74 17.39
N LEU A 353 10.37 12.96 18.70
CA LEU A 353 9.87 14.19 19.33
C LEU A 353 10.62 15.43 18.82
N ALA A 354 11.93 15.35 18.65
CA ALA A 354 12.71 16.46 18.07
C ALA A 354 12.27 16.75 16.62
N VAL A 355 12.03 15.73 15.80
CA VAL A 355 11.50 15.91 14.43
C VAL A 355 10.17 16.64 14.44
N ILE A 356 9.25 16.26 15.32
CA ILE A 356 7.92 16.89 15.43
C ILE A 356 8.08 18.37 15.78
N GLU A 357 8.95 18.69 16.74
CA GLU A 357 9.18 20.06 17.17
C GLU A 357 9.87 20.90 16.06
N ASN A 358 10.88 20.36 15.37
CA ASN A 358 11.51 21.02 14.24
C ASN A 358 10.50 21.29 13.12
N CYS A 359 9.67 20.30 12.75
CA CYS A 359 8.63 20.49 11.74
C CYS A 359 7.61 21.54 12.15
N ARG A 360 7.26 21.62 13.45
CA ARG A 360 6.36 22.67 13.98
C ARG A 360 6.93 24.06 13.79
N ARG A 361 8.21 24.27 14.10
CA ARG A 361 8.90 25.57 13.94
C ARG A 361 9.01 26.01 12.49
N ILE A 362 9.34 25.08 11.58
CA ILE A 362 9.53 25.41 10.15
C ILE A 362 8.24 25.32 9.33
N GLY A 363 7.12 24.88 9.93
CA GLY A 363 5.82 24.78 9.23
C GLY A 363 5.68 23.58 8.31
N MET A 364 6.58 22.59 8.36
CA MET A 364 6.49 21.35 7.59
C MET A 364 5.47 20.39 8.20
N LYS A 365 4.72 19.65 7.37
CA LYS A 365 3.69 18.72 7.82
C LYS A 365 4.23 17.29 7.97
N ILE A 366 3.63 16.54 8.89
CA ILE A 366 3.97 15.15 9.16
C ILE A 366 2.72 14.28 8.92
N CYS A 367 2.94 13.15 8.23
CA CYS A 367 2.06 11.98 8.27
C CYS A 367 2.77 10.90 9.08
N LEU A 368 2.18 10.46 10.18
CA LEU A 368 2.70 9.34 10.97
C LEU A 368 2.49 8.02 10.23
N VAL A 369 3.48 7.14 10.26
CA VAL A 369 3.46 5.87 9.52
C VAL A 369 3.83 4.71 10.45
N PRO A 370 2.88 4.21 11.22
CA PRO A 370 3.10 3.03 12.03
C PRO A 370 2.97 1.75 11.19
N THR A 371 3.92 0.83 11.34
CA THR A 371 3.77 -0.56 10.91
C THR A 371 3.11 -1.34 12.04
N ILE A 372 1.92 -1.90 11.80
CA ILE A 372 1.13 -2.56 12.85
C ILE A 372 1.22 -4.08 12.73
N LEU A 373 1.64 -4.71 13.82
CA LEU A 373 1.68 -6.15 14.01
C LEU A 373 0.74 -6.53 15.16
N LYS A 374 -0.13 -7.49 14.92
CA LYS A 374 -1.07 -7.96 15.93
C LYS A 374 -0.34 -8.54 17.14
N GLY A 375 -0.75 -8.13 18.35
CA GLY A 375 -0.16 -8.55 19.62
C GLY A 375 1.25 -7.99 19.89
N ILE A 376 1.72 -7.01 19.10
CA ILE A 376 2.97 -6.28 19.34
C ILE A 376 2.68 -4.80 19.61
N ASN A 377 2.08 -4.11 18.64
CA ASN A 377 1.79 -2.68 18.75
C ASN A 377 0.40 -2.29 18.20
N ASP A 378 -0.50 -3.24 18.03
CA ASP A 378 -1.89 -2.98 17.66
C ASP A 378 -2.62 -2.14 18.73
N ALA A 379 -2.29 -2.31 20.02
CA ALA A 379 -2.78 -1.44 21.10
C ALA A 379 -2.36 0.04 20.93
N GLU A 380 -1.35 0.34 20.12
CA GLU A 380 -0.91 1.71 19.87
C GLU A 380 -1.82 2.48 18.89
N VAL A 381 -2.70 1.80 18.13
CA VAL A 381 -3.53 2.44 17.11
C VAL A 381 -4.36 3.58 17.69
N GLY A 382 -5.06 3.34 18.81
CA GLY A 382 -5.83 4.37 19.50
C GLY A 382 -4.96 5.45 20.15
N ARG A 383 -3.82 5.07 20.72
CA ARG A 383 -2.87 6.03 21.32
C ARG A 383 -2.29 6.98 20.28
N LEU A 384 -1.96 6.46 19.09
CA LEU A 384 -1.48 7.25 17.95
C LEU A 384 -2.55 8.22 17.44
N PHE A 385 -3.82 7.80 17.45
CA PHE A 385 -4.92 8.69 17.09
C PHE A 385 -4.98 9.90 18.03
N HIS A 386 -5.00 9.68 19.34
CA HIS A 386 -5.03 10.77 20.32
C HIS A 386 -3.77 11.65 20.24
N PHE A 387 -2.59 11.03 20.10
CA PHE A 387 -1.35 11.77 19.92
C PHE A 387 -1.38 12.70 18.69
N ALA A 388 -1.95 12.25 17.59
CA ALA A 388 -2.09 13.06 16.37
C ALA A 388 -3.12 14.19 16.54
N VAL A 389 -4.21 13.94 17.27
CA VAL A 389 -5.20 14.98 17.63
C VAL A 389 -4.55 16.06 18.48
N ASP A 390 -3.74 15.69 19.47
CA ASP A 390 -3.04 16.63 20.35
C ASP A 390 -1.97 17.46 19.62
N ASN A 391 -1.41 16.92 18.53
CA ASN A 391 -0.39 17.56 17.69
C ASN A 391 -0.94 17.95 16.31
N ILE A 392 -2.23 18.25 16.19
CA ILE A 392 -2.91 18.56 14.93
C ILE A 392 -2.34 19.82 14.22
N ASP A 393 -1.57 20.62 14.90
CA ASP A 393 -0.88 21.79 14.35
C ASP A 393 0.21 21.40 13.35
N VAL A 394 0.87 20.25 13.55
CA VAL A 394 1.97 19.73 12.72
C VAL A 394 1.63 18.39 12.06
N ILE A 395 0.86 17.52 12.72
CA ILE A 395 0.46 16.21 12.18
C ILE A 395 -0.82 16.36 11.34
N SER A 396 -0.73 16.05 10.08
CA SER A 396 -1.85 16.12 9.12
C SER A 396 -2.54 14.79 8.86
N GLY A 397 -1.91 13.67 9.27
CA GLY A 397 -2.51 12.35 9.08
C GLY A 397 -1.72 11.24 9.73
N ILE A 398 -2.39 10.08 9.81
CA ILE A 398 -1.80 8.80 10.16
C ILE A 398 -2.10 7.83 9.02
N SER A 399 -1.05 7.18 8.51
CA SER A 399 -1.14 6.12 7.52
C SER A 399 -0.72 4.81 8.18
N TYR A 400 -1.66 4.14 8.82
CA TYR A 400 -1.42 2.83 9.43
C TYR A 400 -1.07 1.82 8.35
N GLN A 401 -0.03 1.04 8.58
CA GLN A 401 0.41 0.00 7.65
C GLN A 401 0.31 -1.37 8.31
N PRO A 402 -0.80 -2.12 8.10
CA PRO A 402 -0.80 -3.53 8.43
C PRO A 402 0.45 -4.20 7.85
N VAL A 403 1.12 -5.01 8.66
CA VAL A 403 2.39 -5.62 8.29
C VAL A 403 2.24 -6.47 7.01
N SER A 404 3.20 -6.32 6.09
CA SER A 404 3.37 -7.16 4.91
C SER A 404 4.51 -8.14 5.16
N PHE A 405 4.24 -9.46 5.07
CA PHE A 405 5.21 -10.51 5.37
C PHE A 405 6.17 -10.71 4.21
N THR A 406 7.14 -9.82 4.13
CA THR A 406 8.20 -9.77 3.12
C THR A 406 9.47 -9.14 3.70
N GLY A 407 10.59 -9.29 3.01
CA GLY A 407 11.89 -8.79 3.50
C GLY A 407 12.40 -9.59 4.70
N ARG A 408 12.73 -8.91 5.82
CA ARG A 408 13.25 -9.51 7.05
C ARG A 408 12.19 -10.02 8.02
N ILE A 409 10.94 -9.80 7.75
CA ILE A 409 9.85 -10.18 8.65
C ILE A 409 9.74 -11.70 8.71
N ASP A 410 9.68 -12.25 9.93
CA ASP A 410 9.52 -13.67 10.15
C ASP A 410 8.17 -14.16 9.63
N GLN A 411 8.22 -15.11 8.71
CA GLN A 411 7.03 -15.65 8.06
C GLN A 411 6.33 -16.72 8.90
N ASP A 412 7.04 -17.33 9.85
CA ASP A 412 6.48 -18.33 10.75
C ASP A 412 5.49 -17.71 11.75
N GLU A 413 5.58 -16.39 11.96
CA GLU A 413 4.65 -15.64 12.81
C GLU A 413 3.38 -15.13 12.05
N LEU A 414 3.19 -15.48 10.78
CA LEU A 414 2.12 -14.96 9.94
C LEU A 414 0.74 -14.99 10.63
N ASP A 415 0.32 -16.17 11.10
CA ASP A 415 -1.02 -16.35 11.69
C ASP A 415 -1.22 -15.55 12.98
N ALA A 416 -0.14 -15.40 13.78
CA ALA A 416 -0.18 -14.69 15.06
C ALA A 416 -0.15 -13.15 14.88
N ARG A 417 0.55 -12.68 13.83
CA ARG A 417 0.86 -11.26 13.63
C ARG A 417 0.06 -10.59 12.52
N ARG A 418 -0.74 -11.35 11.74
CA ARG A 418 -1.56 -10.78 10.66
C ARG A 418 -2.58 -9.79 11.23
N TYR A 419 -2.42 -8.54 10.85
CA TYR A 419 -3.32 -7.44 11.08
C TYR A 419 -3.92 -6.97 9.74
N THR A 420 -5.17 -6.57 9.70
CA THR A 420 -5.87 -6.19 8.47
C THR A 420 -6.48 -4.80 8.56
N LEU A 421 -6.97 -4.27 7.43
CA LEU A 421 -7.70 -2.99 7.43
C LEU A 421 -9.02 -3.05 8.22
N GLY A 422 -9.60 -4.24 8.38
CA GLY A 422 -10.77 -4.45 9.25
C GLY A 422 -10.40 -4.26 10.72
N ASP A 423 -9.32 -4.91 11.19
CA ASP A 423 -8.84 -4.75 12.56
C ASP A 423 -8.54 -3.26 12.85
N MET A 424 -7.80 -2.58 11.97
CA MET A 424 -7.49 -1.16 12.08
C MET A 424 -8.75 -0.29 12.17
N ALA A 425 -9.77 -0.56 11.35
CA ALA A 425 -11.00 0.23 11.37
C ALA A 425 -11.75 0.10 12.70
N HIS A 426 -11.76 -1.10 13.30
CA HIS A 426 -12.30 -1.33 14.63
C HIS A 426 -11.51 -0.55 15.70
N ASP A 427 -10.19 -0.65 15.71
CA ASP A 427 -9.34 0.03 16.70
C ASP A 427 -9.46 1.56 16.59
N ILE A 428 -9.55 2.13 15.39
CA ILE A 428 -9.80 3.57 15.20
C ILE A 428 -11.21 3.94 15.68
N ALA A 429 -12.22 3.13 15.38
CA ALA A 429 -13.60 3.39 15.79
C ALA A 429 -13.73 3.39 17.33
N ASP A 430 -13.12 2.42 18.00
CA ASP A 430 -13.11 2.31 19.46
C ASP A 430 -12.41 3.52 20.11
N ALA A 431 -11.30 3.98 19.54
CA ALA A 431 -10.56 5.12 20.06
C ALA A 431 -11.25 6.48 19.81
N SER A 432 -11.94 6.62 18.68
CA SER A 432 -12.48 7.92 18.22
C SER A 432 -13.98 8.07 18.39
N GLY A 433 -14.72 7.00 18.73
CA GLY A 433 -16.18 6.97 18.72
C GLY A 433 -16.79 7.04 17.31
N ALA A 434 -16.01 6.80 16.27
CA ALA A 434 -16.52 6.72 14.89
C ALA A 434 -17.39 5.48 14.69
N SER A 435 -18.39 5.59 13.81
CA SER A 435 -19.21 4.44 13.42
C SER A 435 -18.58 3.72 12.23
N LEU A 436 -18.24 2.44 12.37
CA LEU A 436 -17.58 1.63 11.35
C LEU A 436 -18.23 1.74 9.97
N LEU A 437 -19.53 1.47 9.90
CA LEU A 437 -20.22 1.44 8.61
C LEU A 437 -20.64 2.81 8.07
N ARG A 438 -20.72 3.84 8.93
CA ARG A 438 -21.00 5.21 8.46
C ARG A 438 -19.72 5.95 8.08
N ASP A 439 -18.66 5.80 8.89
CA ASP A 439 -17.54 6.75 8.86
C ASP A 439 -16.31 6.22 8.12
N MET A 440 -16.16 4.89 7.95
CA MET A 440 -14.99 4.29 7.32
C MET A 440 -15.24 3.98 5.83
N PHE A 441 -14.30 4.32 4.96
CA PHE A 441 -14.43 4.18 3.50
C PHE A 441 -13.12 3.76 2.83
N PRO A 442 -13.18 3.05 1.68
CA PRO A 442 -12.01 2.84 0.86
C PRO A 442 -11.56 4.15 0.20
N LEU A 443 -10.27 4.29 -0.06
CA LEU A 443 -9.71 5.48 -0.71
C LEU A 443 -10.37 5.75 -2.07
N SER A 444 -10.76 4.71 -2.79
CA SER A 444 -11.43 4.83 -4.10
C SER A 444 -12.75 5.61 -4.06
N ILE A 445 -13.36 5.82 -2.89
CA ILE A 445 -14.59 6.63 -2.77
C ILE A 445 -14.41 8.06 -3.27
N VAL A 446 -13.18 8.62 -3.25
CA VAL A 446 -12.91 9.99 -3.69
C VAL A 446 -12.77 10.14 -5.21
N VAL A 447 -12.82 9.05 -5.99
CA VAL A 447 -12.77 9.09 -7.47
C VAL A 447 -13.80 10.05 -8.08
N PRO A 448 -15.07 10.11 -7.63
CA PRO A 448 -16.05 11.06 -8.13
C PRO A 448 -15.65 12.53 -7.95
N LEU A 449 -14.84 12.86 -6.93
CA LEU A 449 -14.32 14.21 -6.76
C LEU A 449 -13.34 14.58 -7.89
N SER A 450 -12.43 13.69 -8.25
CA SER A 450 -11.53 13.88 -9.40
C SER A 450 -12.33 14.00 -10.70
N GLN A 451 -13.34 13.17 -10.90
CA GLN A 451 -14.18 13.19 -12.09
C GLN A 451 -14.97 14.48 -12.25
N ILE A 452 -15.55 15.00 -11.16
CA ILE A 452 -16.30 16.28 -11.24
C ILE A 452 -15.36 17.47 -11.45
N LEU A 453 -14.19 17.49 -10.82
CA LEU A 453 -13.18 18.51 -11.04
C LEU A 453 -12.69 18.52 -12.50
N GLU A 454 -12.41 17.33 -13.06
CA GLU A 454 -12.05 17.19 -14.47
C GLU A 454 -13.18 17.69 -15.38
N ALA A 455 -14.42 17.27 -15.13
CA ALA A 455 -15.58 17.70 -15.91
C ALA A 455 -15.83 19.23 -15.85
N LEU A 456 -15.60 19.87 -14.69
CA LEU A 456 -15.80 21.31 -14.51
C LEU A 456 -14.64 22.15 -15.08
N THR A 457 -13.42 21.63 -15.08
CA THR A 457 -12.21 22.36 -15.51
C THR A 457 -11.77 22.03 -16.93
N GLY A 458 -12.22 20.90 -17.49
CA GLY A 458 -11.72 20.36 -18.76
C GLY A 458 -10.28 19.83 -18.70
N GLN A 459 -9.68 19.79 -17.51
CA GLN A 459 -8.30 19.34 -17.31
C GLN A 459 -8.28 17.93 -16.70
N PRO A 460 -7.51 17.00 -17.26
CA PRO A 460 -7.35 15.66 -16.68
C PRO A 460 -6.92 15.72 -15.20
N LYS A 461 -7.51 14.88 -14.37
CA LYS A 461 -7.22 14.78 -12.93
C LYS A 461 -6.86 13.35 -12.57
N VAL A 462 -5.82 13.21 -11.75
CA VAL A 462 -5.46 11.93 -11.16
C VAL A 462 -6.63 11.38 -10.34
N ARG A 463 -6.91 10.11 -10.52
CA ARG A 463 -8.01 9.40 -9.85
C ARG A 463 -7.44 8.33 -8.93
N PRO A 464 -7.69 8.39 -7.61
CA PRO A 464 -7.24 7.35 -6.68
C PRO A 464 -8.10 6.07 -6.83
N SER A 465 -8.03 5.46 -8.00
CA SER A 465 -8.82 4.30 -8.43
C SER A 465 -8.24 2.96 -7.98
N CYS A 466 -7.40 2.96 -6.93
CA CYS A 466 -6.82 1.75 -6.37
C CYS A 466 -7.90 0.73 -5.97
N HIS A 467 -7.50 -0.54 -5.86
CA HIS A 467 -8.41 -1.56 -5.39
C HIS A 467 -8.94 -1.22 -3.99
N PRO A 468 -10.22 -1.48 -3.68
CA PRO A 468 -10.81 -1.15 -2.38
C PRO A 468 -10.07 -1.76 -1.17
N ASP A 469 -9.44 -2.92 -1.35
CA ASP A 469 -8.67 -3.61 -0.31
C ASP A 469 -7.26 -3.04 -0.12
N CYS A 470 -6.88 -1.97 -0.85
CA CYS A 470 -5.55 -1.36 -0.72
C CYS A 470 -5.49 -0.31 0.38
N ALA A 471 -6.54 0.51 0.51
CA ALA A 471 -6.54 1.60 1.48
C ALA A 471 -7.96 1.87 1.99
N PHE A 472 -8.07 2.09 3.31
CA PHE A 472 -9.34 2.27 4.01
C PHE A 472 -9.17 3.24 5.17
N GLY A 473 -10.15 4.11 5.41
CA GLY A 473 -10.06 5.08 6.51
C GLY A 473 -11.10 6.19 6.45
N THR A 474 -10.82 7.26 7.18
CA THR A 474 -11.69 8.43 7.27
C THR A 474 -10.89 9.71 7.54
N TYR A 475 -11.56 10.85 7.43
CA TYR A 475 -11.07 12.14 7.91
C TYR A 475 -11.80 12.55 9.18
N PHE A 476 -11.08 13.25 10.06
CA PHE A 476 -11.64 13.93 11.21
C PHE A 476 -11.47 15.44 11.08
N LEU A 477 -12.46 16.16 11.57
CA LEU A 477 -12.36 17.59 11.83
C LEU A 477 -11.95 17.75 13.30
N VAL A 478 -10.80 18.35 13.55
CA VAL A 478 -10.27 18.57 14.89
C VAL A 478 -10.40 20.04 15.25
N SER A 479 -11.10 20.31 16.35
CA SER A 479 -11.31 21.65 16.89
C SER A 479 -10.09 22.17 17.65
N ALA A 480 -10.11 23.46 18.01
CA ALA A 480 -9.04 24.09 18.78
C ALA A 480 -8.88 23.53 20.21
N ASP A 481 -9.93 22.92 20.76
CA ASP A 481 -9.94 22.22 22.05
C ASP A 481 -9.68 20.72 21.90
N HIS A 482 -9.04 20.29 20.79
CA HIS A 482 -8.59 18.94 20.50
C HIS A 482 -9.71 17.88 20.46
N LYS A 483 -10.95 18.28 20.15
CA LYS A 483 -12.03 17.33 19.91
C LYS A 483 -12.07 16.94 18.45
N ALA A 484 -12.15 15.63 18.19
CA ALA A 484 -12.19 15.06 16.86
C ALA A 484 -13.62 14.65 16.48
N TYR A 485 -14.07 15.07 15.32
CA TYR A 485 -15.40 14.76 14.76
C TYR A 485 -15.23 14.04 13.44
N PRO A 486 -15.77 12.80 13.29
CA PRO A 486 -15.72 12.10 12.00
C PRO A 486 -16.35 12.94 10.89
N PHE A 487 -15.62 13.13 9.81
CA PHE A 487 -16.07 13.90 8.65
C PHE A 487 -17.43 13.41 8.08
N PRO A 488 -17.68 12.08 7.97
CA PRO A 488 -18.97 11.59 7.47
C PRO A 488 -20.15 11.79 8.41
N GLN A 489 -19.91 12.16 9.67
CA GLN A 489 -20.97 12.58 10.58
C GLN A 489 -21.56 13.92 10.16
N VAL A 490 -20.73 14.81 9.62
CA VAL A 490 -21.08 16.18 9.23
C VAL A 490 -21.66 16.25 7.83
N ILE A 491 -21.31 15.30 6.96
CA ILE A 491 -21.79 15.24 5.59
C ILE A 491 -22.17 13.82 5.17
N ASN A 492 -23.27 13.67 4.45
CA ASN A 492 -23.62 12.40 3.82
C ASN A 492 -22.65 12.11 2.66
N VAL A 493 -21.53 11.47 2.99
CA VAL A 493 -20.42 11.16 2.06
C VAL A 493 -20.91 10.34 0.85
N GLU A 494 -21.67 9.27 1.10
CA GLU A 494 -22.15 8.40 0.02
C GLU A 494 -23.13 9.10 -0.92
N GLY A 495 -24.08 9.86 -0.37
CA GLY A 495 -25.01 10.64 -1.14
C GLY A 495 -24.31 11.71 -1.96
N MET A 496 -23.34 12.39 -1.37
CA MET A 496 -22.54 13.43 -2.03
C MET A 496 -21.74 12.88 -3.21
N PHE A 497 -20.97 11.80 -3.01
CA PHE A 497 -20.17 11.21 -4.08
C PHE A 497 -21.03 10.56 -5.17
N THR A 498 -22.18 9.97 -4.81
CA THR A 498 -23.15 9.48 -5.78
C THR A 498 -23.69 10.63 -6.65
N GLU A 499 -23.99 11.79 -6.05
CA GLU A 499 -24.45 12.97 -6.79
C GLU A 499 -23.34 13.58 -7.65
N MET A 500 -22.08 13.63 -7.15
CA MET A 500 -20.90 14.03 -7.93
C MET A 500 -20.75 13.20 -9.20
N ASN A 501 -20.80 11.86 -9.08
CA ASN A 501 -20.76 10.95 -10.22
C ASN A 501 -21.85 11.27 -11.25
N ARG A 502 -23.06 11.53 -10.79
CA ARG A 502 -24.18 11.84 -11.67
C ARG A 502 -23.99 13.19 -12.38
N ILE A 503 -23.46 14.22 -11.69
CA ILE A 503 -23.19 15.53 -12.29
C ILE A 503 -22.06 15.39 -13.32
N ALA A 504 -20.94 14.75 -12.95
CA ALA A 504 -19.80 14.52 -13.85
C ALA A 504 -20.22 13.76 -15.12
N GLY A 505 -21.01 12.67 -14.97
CA GLY A 505 -21.54 11.91 -16.12
C GLY A 505 -22.43 12.70 -17.05
N ARG A 506 -23.24 13.65 -16.54
CA ARG A 506 -24.02 14.56 -17.38
C ARG A 506 -23.16 15.55 -18.16
N ILE A 507 -22.13 16.09 -17.52
CA ILE A 507 -21.18 17.00 -18.17
C ILE A 507 -20.42 16.26 -19.26
N ALA A 508 -19.91 15.04 -18.96
CA ALA A 508 -19.18 14.23 -19.93
C ALA A 508 -20.01 13.89 -21.17
N LYS A 509 -21.30 13.54 -21.01
CA LYS A 509 -22.22 13.30 -22.14
C LYS A 509 -22.45 14.53 -23.01
N ARG A 510 -22.38 15.74 -22.45
CA ARG A 510 -22.55 17.01 -23.15
C ARG A 510 -21.24 17.56 -23.72
N GLY A 511 -20.10 17.05 -23.25
CA GLY A 511 -18.76 17.47 -23.66
C GLY A 511 -18.22 18.74 -22.99
N ARG A 512 -19.06 19.53 -22.30
CA ARG A 512 -18.63 20.77 -21.59
C ARG A 512 -19.51 21.06 -20.39
N ALA A 513 -18.89 21.67 -19.36
CA ALA A 513 -19.62 22.24 -18.23
C ALA A 513 -20.30 23.58 -18.56
N ASN A 514 -21.38 23.87 -17.84
CA ASN A 514 -22.04 25.15 -17.88
C ASN A 514 -22.23 25.73 -16.47
N TRP A 515 -22.80 26.97 -16.38
CA TRP A 515 -23.02 27.65 -15.11
C TRP A 515 -23.99 26.89 -14.19
N LEU A 516 -24.98 26.21 -14.74
CA LEU A 516 -25.91 25.36 -13.96
C LEU A 516 -25.22 24.18 -13.27
N ASP A 517 -24.19 23.64 -13.88
CA ASP A 517 -23.44 22.52 -13.27
C ASP A 517 -22.61 23.01 -12.09
N LYS A 518 -21.97 24.19 -12.22
CA LYS A 518 -21.26 24.83 -11.09
C LYS A 518 -22.22 25.13 -9.94
N TRP A 519 -23.39 25.69 -10.25
CA TRP A 519 -24.42 25.98 -9.26
C TRP A 519 -24.97 24.72 -8.59
N ARG A 520 -25.22 23.64 -9.36
CA ARG A 520 -25.65 22.33 -8.83
C ARG A 520 -24.60 21.73 -7.91
N THR A 521 -23.31 21.83 -8.26
CA THR A 521 -22.22 21.34 -7.42
C THR A 521 -22.15 22.08 -6.08
N LEU A 522 -22.29 23.40 -6.07
CA LEU A 522 -22.36 24.19 -4.83
C LEU A 522 -23.58 23.83 -3.97
N ARG A 523 -24.75 23.68 -4.61
CA ARG A 523 -25.99 23.32 -3.91
C ARG A 523 -25.96 21.90 -3.35
N MET A 524 -25.20 21.00 -3.98
CA MET A 524 -25.00 19.62 -3.52
C MET A 524 -24.37 19.61 -2.12
N PHE A 525 -23.31 20.39 -1.87
CA PHE A 525 -22.69 20.47 -0.54
C PHE A 525 -23.70 20.89 0.53
N LYS A 526 -24.54 21.88 0.24
CA LYS A 526 -25.59 22.31 1.18
C LYS A 526 -26.63 21.20 1.44
N ARG A 527 -26.98 20.42 0.41
CA ARG A 527 -27.98 19.34 0.53
C ARG A 527 -27.48 18.19 1.40
N HIS A 528 -26.20 17.84 1.28
CA HIS A 528 -25.62 16.70 1.99
C HIS A 528 -24.99 17.08 3.33
N PHE A 529 -24.91 18.34 3.66
CA PHE A 529 -24.39 18.83 4.94
C PHE A 529 -25.43 18.63 6.06
N ASN A 530 -25.02 17.97 7.15
CA ASN A 530 -25.85 17.74 8.30
C ASN A 530 -25.59 18.82 9.36
N ALA A 531 -26.40 19.89 9.33
CA ALA A 531 -26.25 21.01 10.26
C ALA A 531 -26.47 20.62 11.74
N ASN A 532 -27.31 19.58 11.99
CA ASN A 532 -27.61 19.14 13.36
C ASN A 532 -26.46 18.33 13.99
N ALA A 533 -25.64 17.69 13.17
CA ALA A 533 -24.47 16.94 13.64
C ALA A 533 -23.15 17.72 13.47
N ALA A 534 -23.22 18.92 12.89
CA ALA A 534 -22.05 19.75 12.71
C ALA A 534 -21.58 20.32 14.06
N PRO A 535 -20.28 20.27 14.33
CA PRO A 535 -19.75 20.83 15.57
C PRO A 535 -19.91 22.36 15.62
N PRO A 536 -19.83 22.99 16.79
CA PRO A 536 -20.12 24.41 16.99
C PRO A 536 -19.34 25.33 16.06
N GLY A 537 -20.03 26.22 15.37
CA GLY A 537 -19.44 27.19 14.45
C GLY A 537 -19.03 26.66 13.09
N LEU A 538 -19.20 25.36 12.80
CA LEU A 538 -18.97 24.78 11.48
C LEU A 538 -20.18 25.01 10.58
N THR A 539 -20.05 25.90 9.61
CA THR A 539 -21.06 26.16 8.58
C THR A 539 -20.67 25.48 7.27
N VAL A 540 -21.63 25.32 6.34
CA VAL A 540 -21.34 24.79 4.98
C VAL A 540 -20.20 25.56 4.30
N LYS A 541 -20.15 26.89 4.46
CA LYS A 541 -19.09 27.72 3.86
C LYS A 541 -17.71 27.41 4.45
N ARG A 542 -17.61 27.27 5.77
CA ARG A 542 -16.36 26.88 6.45
C ARG A 542 -15.96 25.46 6.11
N PHE A 543 -16.93 24.56 6.04
CA PHE A 543 -16.71 23.16 5.62
C PHE A 543 -16.14 23.06 4.19
N VAL A 544 -16.73 23.78 3.21
CA VAL A 544 -16.22 23.78 1.82
C VAL A 544 -14.81 24.39 1.75
N ARG A 545 -14.51 25.40 2.57
CA ARG A 545 -13.15 25.96 2.70
C ARG A 545 -12.14 24.95 3.24
N SER A 546 -12.53 24.15 4.26
CA SER A 546 -11.68 23.07 4.77
C SER A 546 -11.38 22.01 3.69
N LEU A 547 -12.35 21.71 2.80
CA LEU A 547 -12.13 20.84 1.65
C LEU A 547 -11.18 21.42 0.61
N GLN A 548 -11.22 22.72 0.38
CA GLN A 548 -10.27 23.40 -0.51
C GLN A 548 -8.84 23.22 0.00
N GLY A 549 -8.63 23.26 1.33
CA GLY A 549 -7.34 22.98 1.94
C GLY A 549 -6.81 21.57 1.71
N LEU A 550 -7.67 20.59 1.43
CA LEU A 550 -7.26 19.23 1.06
C LEU A 550 -6.81 19.10 -0.41
N VAL A 551 -7.26 20.04 -1.26
CA VAL A 551 -7.03 20.02 -2.72
C VAL A 551 -6.02 21.08 -3.15
N ASP A 552 -5.94 22.19 -2.41
CA ASP A 552 -5.05 23.33 -2.69
C ASP A 552 -3.83 23.31 -1.77
N LYS A 553 -2.66 23.16 -2.38
CA LYS A 553 -1.36 23.09 -1.69
C LYS A 553 -0.95 24.40 -1.03
N ASN A 554 -1.50 25.53 -1.50
CA ASN A 554 -1.26 26.85 -0.93
C ASN A 554 -2.23 27.20 0.22
N ALA A 555 -3.26 26.39 0.44
CA ALA A 555 -4.27 26.59 1.49
C ALA A 555 -3.75 26.38 2.93
N GLY A 556 -2.51 26.61 3.18
CA GLY A 556 -1.88 26.61 4.52
C GLY A 556 -0.75 27.62 4.63
N ARG A 557 -0.41 28.32 3.55
CA ARG A 557 0.80 29.17 3.49
C ARG A 557 0.57 30.66 3.67
N GLY A 558 -0.64 31.15 3.91
CA GLY A 558 -0.79 32.60 3.85
C GLY A 558 -1.94 33.27 4.57
N ASP A 559 -2.94 32.55 5.03
CA ASP A 559 -4.08 33.20 5.65
C ASP A 559 -4.06 33.07 7.17
N GLY A 560 -3.78 34.18 7.85
CA GLY A 560 -3.95 34.34 9.28
C GLY A 560 -5.41 34.23 9.78
N GLU A 561 -6.33 33.72 8.96
CA GLU A 561 -7.66 33.30 9.43
C GLU A 561 -7.50 32.00 10.21
N LYS A 562 -7.66 32.08 11.51
CA LYS A 562 -7.79 30.94 12.42
C LYS A 562 -8.87 30.01 11.86
N HIS A 563 -8.45 28.97 11.15
CA HIS A 563 -9.36 27.89 10.79
C HIS A 563 -9.90 27.30 12.09
N THR A 564 -11.20 27.34 12.27
CA THR A 564 -11.86 26.82 13.49
C THR A 564 -11.66 25.32 13.62
N TYR A 565 -11.40 24.61 12.51
CA TYR A 565 -11.18 23.18 12.44
C TYR A 565 -10.01 22.85 11.51
N LYS A 566 -9.15 21.92 11.96
CA LYS A 566 -8.10 21.31 11.15
C LYS A 566 -8.54 19.91 10.73
N THR A 567 -7.99 19.38 9.64
CA THR A 567 -8.32 18.05 9.15
C THR A 567 -7.21 17.06 9.51
N LEU A 568 -7.59 15.90 10.06
CA LEU A 568 -6.71 14.77 10.33
C LEU A 568 -7.15 13.59 9.48
N LEU A 569 -6.26 13.08 8.61
CA LEU A 569 -6.46 11.82 7.92
C LEU A 569 -6.14 10.66 8.86
N CYS A 570 -7.07 9.73 9.04
CA CYS A 570 -6.80 8.44 9.68
C CYS A 570 -7.14 7.34 8.69
N ALA A 571 -6.13 6.77 8.07
CA ALA A 571 -6.30 5.75 7.06
C ALA A 571 -5.23 4.67 7.20
N GLY A 572 -5.54 3.46 6.72
CA GLY A 572 -4.58 2.38 6.57
C GLY A 572 -4.30 2.09 5.11
N MET A 573 -3.10 1.62 4.85
CA MET A 573 -2.69 1.10 3.56
C MET A 573 -2.09 -0.28 3.75
N HIS A 574 -2.78 -1.31 3.24
CA HIS A 574 -2.35 -2.69 3.36
C HIS A 574 -1.66 -3.12 2.07
N PHE A 575 -0.34 -3.13 2.10
CA PHE A 575 0.46 -3.70 1.03
C PHE A 575 0.34 -5.23 1.04
N GLN A 576 0.32 -5.80 -0.16
CA GLN A 576 0.22 -7.25 -0.30
C GLN A 576 1.57 -7.91 -0.02
N ASP A 577 1.52 -9.13 0.45
CA ASP A 577 2.63 -10.08 0.40
C ASP A 577 2.23 -11.33 -0.41
N ARG A 578 3.10 -12.32 -0.50
CA ARG A 578 2.83 -13.53 -1.30
C ARG A 578 1.66 -14.36 -0.77
N TYR A 579 1.32 -14.24 0.53
CA TYR A 579 0.24 -15.00 1.16
C TYR A 579 -1.14 -14.46 0.80
N ASN A 580 -1.30 -13.13 0.76
CA ASN A 580 -2.58 -12.45 0.47
C ASN A 580 -2.64 -11.78 -0.91
N PHE A 581 -1.77 -12.17 -1.83
CA PHE A 581 -1.64 -11.54 -3.15
C PHE A 581 -2.90 -11.71 -4.01
N ASP A 582 -3.32 -10.63 -4.65
CA ASP A 582 -4.40 -10.57 -5.64
C ASP A 582 -3.93 -9.76 -6.84
N VAL A 583 -3.93 -10.37 -8.03
CA VAL A 583 -3.48 -9.76 -9.28
C VAL A 583 -4.34 -8.56 -9.66
N GLU A 584 -5.63 -8.56 -9.33
CA GLU A 584 -6.50 -7.41 -9.62
C GLU A 584 -6.09 -6.15 -8.84
N ARG A 585 -5.51 -6.30 -7.64
CA ARG A 585 -4.95 -5.17 -6.90
C ARG A 585 -3.75 -4.57 -7.61
N ILE A 586 -2.92 -5.40 -8.26
CA ILE A 586 -1.75 -4.93 -9.03
C ILE A 586 -2.19 -4.12 -10.26
N LYS A 587 -3.16 -4.62 -11.01
CA LYS A 587 -3.70 -3.91 -12.19
C LYS A 587 -4.26 -2.53 -11.84
N ARG A 588 -4.66 -2.32 -10.59
CA ARG A 588 -5.22 -1.07 -10.05
C ARG A 588 -4.27 -0.30 -9.13
N CYS A 589 -3.00 -0.64 -9.11
CA CYS A 589 -2.05 0.05 -8.24
C CYS A 589 -1.85 1.50 -8.69
N VAL A 590 -2.01 2.44 -7.77
CA VAL A 590 -1.84 3.87 -8.01
C VAL A 590 -0.52 4.40 -7.43
N ILE A 591 0.27 3.51 -6.79
CA ILE A 591 1.59 3.81 -6.24
C ILE A 591 2.62 3.06 -7.06
N LEU A 592 3.48 3.78 -7.76
CA LEU A 592 4.44 3.22 -8.69
C LEU A 592 5.87 3.47 -8.21
N TYR A 593 6.75 2.49 -8.39
CA TYR A 593 8.20 2.64 -8.25
C TYR A 593 8.82 2.95 -9.61
N SER A 594 9.54 4.05 -9.73
CA SER A 594 10.45 4.30 -10.84
C SER A 594 11.83 3.77 -10.48
N THR A 595 12.39 2.95 -11.35
CA THR A 595 13.67 2.27 -11.14
C THR A 595 14.49 2.32 -12.43
N PRO A 596 15.80 2.04 -12.39
CA PRO A 596 16.60 1.93 -13.62
C PRO A 596 16.10 0.86 -14.60
N ALA A 597 15.38 -0.16 -14.11
CA ALA A 597 14.79 -1.24 -14.93
C ALA A 597 13.37 -0.93 -15.45
N GLY A 598 12.80 0.23 -15.13
CA GLY A 598 11.44 0.63 -15.52
C GLY A 598 10.54 0.95 -14.34
N VAL A 599 9.24 1.10 -14.62
CA VAL A 599 8.24 1.49 -13.61
C VAL A 599 7.41 0.30 -13.18
N PHE A 600 7.35 0.02 -11.88
CA PHE A 600 6.63 -1.12 -11.29
C PHE A 600 5.57 -0.67 -10.28
N PRO A 601 4.41 -1.35 -10.20
CA PRO A 601 3.50 -1.20 -9.05
C PRO A 601 4.20 -1.57 -7.74
N PHE A 602 3.84 -0.86 -6.66
CA PHE A 602 4.46 -1.03 -5.33
C PHE A 602 4.57 -2.50 -4.90
N CYS A 603 3.44 -3.23 -4.91
CA CYS A 603 3.42 -4.60 -4.40
C CYS A 603 4.13 -5.60 -5.33
N THR A 604 4.25 -5.32 -6.63
CA THR A 604 5.06 -6.12 -7.55
C THR A 604 6.54 -5.96 -7.24
N TYR A 605 6.97 -4.73 -6.98
CA TYR A 605 8.36 -4.42 -6.68
C TYR A 605 8.79 -4.97 -5.33
N ASN A 606 7.99 -4.73 -4.27
CA ASN A 606 8.40 -4.99 -2.89
C ASN A 606 7.90 -6.30 -2.29
N CYS A 607 6.66 -6.68 -2.55
CA CYS A 607 5.92 -7.52 -1.62
C CYS A 607 5.43 -8.85 -2.19
N GLY A 608 5.09 -8.92 -3.46
CA GLY A 608 4.57 -10.10 -4.14
C GLY A 608 5.68 -10.85 -4.88
N PRO A 609 5.87 -10.60 -6.19
CA PRO A 609 7.00 -11.14 -6.95
C PRO A 609 8.35 -10.72 -6.39
N THR A 610 8.38 -9.59 -5.68
CA THR A 610 9.57 -9.05 -5.00
C THR A 610 10.71 -8.81 -5.99
N TYR A 611 10.45 -7.97 -6.99
CA TYR A 611 11.46 -7.65 -8.02
C TYR A 611 12.60 -6.78 -7.49
N ARG A 612 12.44 -6.13 -6.34
CA ARG A 612 13.44 -5.25 -5.73
C ARG A 612 14.85 -5.85 -5.68
N PRO A 613 15.10 -7.03 -5.08
CA PRO A 613 16.46 -7.58 -5.02
C PRO A 613 17.06 -7.88 -6.39
N LEU A 614 16.24 -8.20 -7.39
CA LEU A 614 16.71 -8.50 -8.74
C LEU A 614 17.13 -7.21 -9.46
N VAL A 615 16.32 -6.16 -9.32
CA VAL A 615 16.64 -4.83 -9.88
C VAL A 615 17.83 -4.24 -9.15
N GLU A 616 17.84 -4.25 -7.81
CA GLU A 616 18.97 -3.71 -7.03
C GLU A 616 20.29 -4.39 -7.41
N ARG A 617 20.32 -5.73 -7.49
CA ARG A 617 21.54 -6.46 -7.89
C ARG A 617 22.00 -6.16 -9.30
N ALA A 618 21.07 -5.89 -10.23
CA ALA A 618 21.41 -5.54 -11.60
C ALA A 618 22.13 -4.19 -11.74
N TYR A 619 21.93 -3.31 -10.77
CA TYR A 619 22.48 -1.94 -10.76
C TYR A 619 23.32 -1.65 -9.52
N ALA A 620 23.69 -2.68 -8.76
CA ALA A 620 24.43 -2.55 -7.51
C ALA A 620 25.94 -2.61 -7.72
N GLU A 621 26.64 -1.96 -6.80
CA GLU A 621 28.07 -2.12 -6.59
C GLU A 621 28.36 -3.03 -5.39
N ALA A 622 29.46 -3.76 -5.40
CA ALA A 622 29.91 -4.48 -4.22
C ALA A 622 30.22 -3.51 -3.08
N THR A 623 29.77 -3.83 -1.85
CA THR A 623 29.95 -2.91 -0.70
C THR A 623 31.41 -2.46 -0.52
N GLY A 624 32.37 -3.36 -0.72
CA GLY A 624 33.80 -3.03 -0.60
C GLY A 624 34.30 -2.02 -1.63
N SER A 625 33.85 -2.11 -2.89
CA SER A 625 34.20 -1.15 -3.94
C SER A 625 33.54 0.21 -3.72
N TYR A 626 32.30 0.22 -3.22
CA TYR A 626 31.58 1.44 -2.88
C TYR A 626 32.30 2.21 -1.77
N VAL A 627 32.67 1.54 -0.68
CA VAL A 627 33.38 2.13 0.46
C VAL A 627 34.71 2.73 -0.02
N ALA A 628 35.47 2.02 -0.85
CA ALA A 628 36.74 2.51 -1.38
C ALA A 628 36.60 3.78 -2.25
N GLN A 629 35.46 3.98 -2.91
CA GLN A 629 35.20 5.16 -3.75
C GLN A 629 34.66 6.36 -2.97
N HIS A 630 34.00 6.14 -1.83
CA HIS A 630 33.20 7.15 -1.13
C HIS A 630 33.68 7.44 0.31
N ASP A 631 34.74 6.77 0.80
CA ASP A 631 35.27 6.90 2.18
C ASP A 631 36.02 8.21 2.44
N ALA A 632 35.72 9.27 1.70
CA ALA A 632 36.19 10.62 2.02
C ALA A 632 35.26 11.40 2.97
N ALA A 633 34.12 10.84 3.41
CA ALA A 633 33.19 11.47 4.34
C ALA A 633 33.16 10.71 5.68
N PRO A 634 33.23 11.38 6.84
CA PRO A 634 33.22 10.73 8.14
C PRO A 634 31.93 9.98 8.35
N THR A 635 32.03 8.67 8.55
CA THR A 635 30.94 7.86 9.08
C THR A 635 30.69 8.32 10.51
N GLU A 636 29.52 8.91 10.79
CA GLU A 636 29.10 9.10 12.18
C GLU A 636 29.13 7.74 12.90
N PRO A 637 29.73 7.66 14.10
CA PRO A 637 29.79 6.41 14.84
C PRO A 637 28.38 5.90 15.12
N THR A 638 28.17 4.61 14.87
CA THR A 638 27.01 3.88 15.38
C THR A 638 26.94 4.13 16.89
N PRO A 639 25.80 4.55 17.47
CA PRO A 639 25.70 4.72 18.90
C PRO A 639 26.00 3.38 19.57
N GLU A 640 27.07 3.32 20.32
CA GLU A 640 27.36 2.22 21.22
C GLU A 640 26.17 2.07 22.18
N ASN A 641 25.67 0.85 22.31
CA ASN A 641 24.67 0.51 23.32
C ASN A 641 25.25 0.85 24.70
N PRO A 642 24.68 1.78 25.46
CA PRO A 642 25.01 1.86 26.86
C PRO A 642 24.45 0.64 27.58
N ALA A 643 25.31 -0.06 28.30
CA ALA A 643 25.01 -1.21 29.13
C ALA A 643 23.89 -0.96 30.15
#